data_4ee5975f68a907699950bea59a7c1915
#
_entry.id   4ee5975f68a907699950bea59a7c1915
#
_cell.length_a   1.000
_cell.length_b   1.000
_cell.length_c   1.000
_cell.angle_alpha   90.00
_cell.angle_beta   90.00
_cell.angle_gamma   90.00
#
_symmetry.space_group_name_H-M   'P 1'
#
loop_
_entity.id
_entity.type
_entity.pdbx_description
1 polymer ?
#
loop_
_entity_poly.entity_id
_entity_poly.type
_entity_poly.pdbx_seq_one_letter_code
_entity_poly.pdbx_strand_id
1 'polypeptide(L)'
;ADCLLSDLFHGADTALPPKPLTAKVVDANPFMGRSESNIHHDCYNTDSTDAILPVGICPEVNVAMEKTNPNASPAIFFDNFDNPVSPFLGGLAIRDLDAEEVRTIGFFSPARHDGGGYLIQSSYSFVDGRNLIVCPTSHNHVLMLRATDENGTPLPVFEKVLDINIKEAAERVLGRSLEQNLLSIVFDYDGNLWFVTGGFRIYPSRGQQGAMGYISHNAIETILAGGAADLDHEVHVYAPAPGEGAENGIASCREGAVILTNLACYLLRANGGVEVVWRTPYDSVGAKDSREGAATTGGGLAWGGGCSPSLSRELVFFTDNLETVSLMAVDIRTGEVAASHPVIDELPANMPVSVENSAIVYDHGNGRVSTIVCNWFGAGSPNLAKPDSDSSIQSYENIYDRNWLLKGNCMIMPGVERVDTIRTADGWTMKSIWCRDDLSDTSMMKLSTATGYIYGFVQDVDSGMWQYIVLDFDTGKTVLTVDVASLYGYNNMAIGMYAGRDGNKLYCPTGYKELLRLQDRFVFLPEMPYRKVDLDKTSRRVLSAAEFQAAGGAGTPASWLHTATLDNLHPATTVSFRINGLTGNAADYKLFALGTDGRYHKVSDWHFDDAPARLSAKKVYTICLTAQDGGSFDLSPDAKEVTLSIVLAR
;
A
#
# COMPACT_ATOMS: atom_id res chain seq x y z
N ALA A 1 -4.90 26.86 -27.29
CA ALA A 1 -4.50 27.97 -26.39
C ALA A 1 -5.71 28.50 -25.59
N ASP A 2 -6.89 28.60 -26.23
CA ASP A 2 -8.10 29.10 -25.56
C ASP A 2 -8.67 28.11 -24.52
N CYS A 3 -8.53 26.82 -24.77
CA CYS A 3 -8.91 25.78 -23.81
C CYS A 3 -8.07 25.84 -22.53
N LEU A 4 -6.78 26.12 -22.65
CA LEU A 4 -5.86 26.22 -21.52
C LEU A 4 -6.17 27.38 -20.55
N LEU A 5 -6.67 28.49 -21.06
CA LEU A 5 -7.01 29.65 -20.22
C LEU A 5 -8.39 29.48 -19.56
N SER A 6 -9.36 28.93 -20.27
CA SER A 6 -10.67 28.62 -19.69
C SER A 6 -10.57 27.54 -18.60
N ASP A 7 -9.79 26.51 -18.84
CA ASP A 7 -9.56 25.43 -17.86
C ASP A 7 -8.77 25.87 -16.65
N LEU A 8 -7.82 26.83 -16.81
CA LEU A 8 -7.11 27.44 -15.69
C LEU A 8 -8.06 28.23 -14.76
N PHE A 9 -9.05 28.91 -15.30
CA PHE A 9 -10.01 29.67 -14.50
C PHE A 9 -11.14 28.80 -13.96
N HIS A 10 -11.61 27.81 -14.72
CA HIS A 10 -12.60 26.85 -14.24
C HIS A 10 -12.00 25.79 -13.32
N GLY A 11 -10.75 25.39 -13.54
CA GLY A 11 -10.04 24.47 -12.66
C GLY A 11 -9.84 24.98 -11.24
N ALA A 12 -9.65 26.28 -11.06
CA ALA A 12 -9.55 26.89 -9.72
C ALA A 12 -10.87 26.80 -8.94
N ASP A 13 -12.00 26.85 -9.64
CA ASP A 13 -13.35 26.75 -9.02
C ASP A 13 -13.77 25.30 -8.76
N THR A 14 -13.11 24.32 -9.39
CA THR A 14 -13.42 22.88 -9.26
C THR A 14 -12.40 22.11 -8.43
N ALA A 15 -11.25 22.70 -8.14
CA ALA A 15 -10.25 22.08 -7.29
C ALA A 15 -10.81 21.83 -5.89
N LEU A 16 -10.61 20.61 -5.40
CA LEU A 16 -11.04 20.25 -4.05
C LEU A 16 -10.10 20.91 -3.03
N PRO A 17 -10.64 21.65 -2.06
CA PRO A 17 -9.81 22.14 -0.96
C PRO A 17 -9.35 20.93 -0.13
N PRO A 18 -8.05 20.73 0.07
CA PRO A 18 -7.57 19.66 0.94
C PRO A 18 -8.12 19.80 2.35
N LYS A 19 -8.48 18.66 2.94
CA LYS A 19 -8.89 18.51 4.34
C LYS A 19 -7.92 17.54 5.03
N PRO A 20 -6.64 17.92 5.23
CA PRO A 20 -5.63 17.01 5.73
C PRO A 20 -6.04 16.34 7.03
N LEU A 21 -5.85 15.04 7.09
CA LEU A 21 -5.93 14.28 8.32
C LEU A 21 -4.56 14.28 8.98
N THR A 22 -4.47 13.78 10.20
CA THR A 22 -3.18 13.44 10.79
C THR A 22 -2.53 12.33 9.94
N ALA A 23 -1.20 12.28 9.86
CA ALA A 23 -0.52 11.18 9.17
C ALA A 23 -0.97 9.83 9.73
N LYS A 24 -0.98 8.83 8.85
CA LYS A 24 -1.30 7.45 9.27
C LYS A 24 -0.33 6.99 10.35
N VAL A 25 -0.85 6.25 11.30
CA VAL A 25 -0.08 5.70 12.39
C VAL A 25 0.25 4.25 12.09
N VAL A 26 1.44 4.03 11.56
CA VAL A 26 2.02 2.70 11.31
C VAL A 26 3.39 2.68 12.00
N ASP A 27 3.61 1.72 12.87
CA ASP A 27 4.92 1.58 13.49
C ASP A 27 5.95 1.21 12.43
N ALA A 28 7.04 1.97 12.35
CA ALA A 28 8.08 1.73 11.37
C ALA A 28 8.70 0.34 11.54
N ASN A 29 8.69 -0.46 10.48
CA ASN A 29 9.39 -1.74 10.43
C ASN A 29 10.73 -1.54 9.73
N PRO A 30 11.89 -1.70 10.43
CA PRO A 30 13.20 -1.38 9.87
C PRO A 30 13.64 -2.32 8.73
N PHE A 31 12.95 -3.45 8.57
CA PHE A 31 13.24 -4.45 7.53
C PHE A 31 12.38 -4.30 6.29
N MET A 32 11.34 -3.47 6.35
CA MET A 32 10.52 -3.13 5.21
C MET A 32 11.05 -1.86 4.53
N GLY A 33 10.77 -1.72 3.24
CA GLY A 33 11.09 -0.50 2.51
C GLY A 33 10.25 0.70 2.98
N ARG A 34 10.47 1.83 2.34
CA ARG A 34 9.68 3.05 2.56
C ARG A 34 8.20 2.78 2.27
N SER A 35 7.35 3.69 2.70
CA SER A 35 5.93 3.70 2.32
C SER A 35 5.76 3.50 0.80
N GLU A 36 4.73 2.83 0.35
CA GLU A 36 4.49 2.43 -1.05
C GLU A 36 5.44 1.31 -1.56
N SER A 37 6.11 0.60 -0.67
CA SER A 37 7.02 -0.49 -1.05
C SER A 37 6.34 -1.85 -1.25
N ASN A 38 5.03 -1.94 -1.04
CA ASN A 38 4.19 -3.11 -1.30
C ASN A 38 2.80 -2.69 -1.81
N ILE A 39 1.98 -3.67 -2.17
CA ILE A 39 0.65 -3.41 -2.76
C ILE A 39 -0.34 -2.71 -1.80
N HIS A 40 -0.15 -2.84 -0.49
CA HIS A 40 -0.99 -2.23 0.54
C HIS A 40 -0.34 -1.00 1.19
N HIS A 41 0.72 -0.48 0.59
CA HIS A 41 1.50 0.70 0.97
C HIS A 41 2.40 0.53 2.19
N ASP A 42 2.05 -0.29 3.17
CA ASP A 42 2.81 -0.49 4.41
C ASP A 42 2.64 -1.91 4.98
N CYS A 43 3.37 -2.22 6.04
CA CYS A 43 3.34 -3.56 6.67
C CYS A 43 2.07 -3.84 7.49
N TYR A 44 1.24 -2.82 7.76
CA TYR A 44 -0.07 -2.97 8.40
C TYR A 44 -1.19 -3.23 7.37
N ASN A 45 -0.89 -3.19 6.07
CA ASN A 45 -1.86 -3.28 4.99
C ASN A 45 -2.99 -2.24 5.12
N THR A 46 -2.64 -0.98 5.38
CA THR A 46 -3.64 0.05 5.69
C THR A 46 -4.39 0.56 4.47
N ASP A 47 -3.86 0.37 3.26
CA ASP A 47 -4.39 0.97 2.03
C ASP A 47 -4.57 2.49 2.14
N SER A 48 -3.79 3.12 3.01
CA SER A 48 -3.71 4.56 3.23
C SER A 48 -2.33 5.08 2.83
N THR A 49 -2.29 6.29 2.30
CA THR A 49 -1.04 6.95 1.92
C THR A 49 -0.98 8.36 2.48
N ASP A 50 0.23 8.80 2.85
CA ASP A 50 0.49 10.19 3.21
C ASP A 50 0.84 11.05 1.98
N ALA A 51 0.89 10.45 0.78
CA ALA A 51 1.11 11.17 -0.46
C ALA A 51 -0.08 12.08 -0.83
N ILE A 52 0.23 13.21 -1.44
CA ILE A 52 -0.75 14.10 -2.03
C ILE A 52 -1.25 13.48 -3.33
N LEU A 53 -2.53 13.23 -3.43
CA LEU A 53 -3.18 12.71 -4.62
C LEU A 53 -3.94 13.81 -5.38
N PRO A 54 -4.31 13.59 -6.65
CA PRO A 54 -4.96 14.61 -7.47
C PRO A 54 -6.24 15.17 -6.84
N VAL A 55 -6.37 16.49 -6.86
CA VAL A 55 -7.52 17.23 -6.28
C VAL A 55 -8.40 17.91 -7.34
N GLY A 56 -8.18 17.61 -8.60
CA GLY A 56 -9.04 18.04 -9.70
C GLY A 56 -8.61 19.36 -10.37
N ILE A 57 -7.34 19.75 -10.24
CA ILE A 57 -6.83 20.94 -10.97
C ILE A 57 -6.51 20.53 -12.40
N CYS A 58 -7.43 20.76 -13.34
CA CYS A 58 -7.34 20.29 -14.72
C CYS A 58 -6.92 18.81 -14.77
N PRO A 59 -7.74 17.88 -14.22
CA PRO A 59 -7.35 16.48 -14.11
C PRO A 59 -7.11 15.88 -15.48
N GLU A 60 -6.03 15.14 -15.61
CA GLU A 60 -5.65 14.44 -16.83
C GLU A 60 -5.61 12.94 -16.56
N VAL A 61 -6.32 12.18 -17.38
CA VAL A 61 -6.21 10.72 -17.40
C VAL A 61 -5.38 10.33 -18.61
N ASN A 62 -4.17 9.85 -18.35
CA ASN A 62 -3.31 9.28 -19.37
C ASN A 62 -3.48 7.77 -19.41
N VAL A 63 -3.58 7.22 -20.61
CA VAL A 63 -3.63 5.79 -20.86
C VAL A 63 -2.32 5.38 -21.50
N ALA A 64 -1.49 4.64 -20.76
CA ALA A 64 -0.28 4.06 -21.29
C ALA A 64 -0.53 2.60 -21.69
N MET A 65 -0.09 2.22 -22.89
CA MET A 65 -0.22 0.84 -23.38
C MET A 65 0.94 -0.01 -22.88
N GLU A 66 0.62 -1.16 -22.33
CA GLU A 66 1.59 -2.17 -21.92
C GLU A 66 1.62 -3.33 -22.94
N LYS A 67 2.53 -3.26 -23.89
CA LYS A 67 2.57 -4.19 -25.04
C LYS A 67 2.88 -5.65 -24.70
N THR A 68 3.34 -5.98 -23.51
CA THR A 68 4.05 -7.23 -23.27
C THR A 68 3.52 -8.12 -22.15
N ASN A 69 2.42 -7.75 -21.48
CA ASN A 69 1.91 -8.58 -20.40
C ASN A 69 0.40 -8.85 -20.48
N PRO A 70 0.02 -9.96 -21.15
CA PRO A 70 -1.40 -10.25 -21.38
C PRO A 70 -2.17 -10.77 -20.14
N ASN A 71 -1.51 -11.14 -19.04
CA ASN A 71 -2.15 -11.91 -17.98
C ASN A 71 -1.67 -11.58 -16.55
N ALA A 72 -0.95 -10.51 -16.34
CA ALA A 72 -0.48 -10.21 -15.00
C ALA A 72 -1.44 -9.28 -14.28
N SER A 73 -1.72 -9.62 -13.05
CA SER A 73 -2.26 -8.67 -12.06
C SER A 73 -1.18 -7.61 -11.81
N PRO A 74 -1.32 -6.40 -12.33
CA PRO A 74 -0.24 -5.44 -12.32
C PRO A 74 -0.21 -4.68 -11.00
N ALA A 75 0.32 -5.32 -9.94
CA ALA A 75 0.72 -4.60 -8.75
C ALA A 75 1.84 -3.60 -9.10
N ILE A 76 1.77 -2.42 -8.53
CA ILE A 76 2.84 -1.42 -8.63
C ILE A 76 3.26 -1.06 -7.22
N PHE A 77 4.55 -1.15 -6.95
CA PHE A 77 5.16 -0.69 -5.71
C PHE A 77 6.49 -0.01 -6.04
N PHE A 78 7.03 0.73 -5.10
CA PHE A 78 8.20 1.57 -5.37
C PHE A 78 9.40 1.09 -4.56
N ASP A 79 10.56 1.13 -5.16
CA ASP A 79 11.81 0.92 -4.45
C ASP A 79 12.18 2.15 -3.61
N ASN A 80 13.26 2.07 -2.83
CA ASN A 80 13.65 3.16 -1.94
C ASN A 80 14.22 4.40 -2.69
N PHE A 81 14.39 4.30 -4.01
CA PHE A 81 14.82 5.37 -4.91
C PHE A 81 13.68 5.86 -5.82
N ASP A 82 12.43 5.50 -5.51
CA ASP A 82 11.21 5.88 -6.24
C ASP A 82 11.06 5.25 -7.63
N ASN A 83 11.84 4.20 -7.94
CA ASN A 83 11.63 3.44 -9.16
C ASN A 83 10.38 2.55 -9.03
N PRO A 84 9.42 2.64 -9.96
CA PRO A 84 8.23 1.79 -9.93
C PRO A 84 8.57 0.37 -10.37
N VAL A 85 8.20 -0.59 -9.54
CA VAL A 85 8.34 -2.02 -9.79
C VAL A 85 6.98 -2.62 -10.12
N SER A 86 6.89 -3.39 -11.17
CA SER A 86 5.66 -4.03 -11.61
C SER A 86 5.90 -5.39 -12.27
N PRO A 87 4.87 -6.24 -12.40
CA PRO A 87 5.00 -7.55 -13.04
C PRO A 87 5.44 -7.47 -14.49
N PHE A 88 6.28 -8.41 -14.91
CA PHE A 88 6.74 -8.53 -16.28
C PHE A 88 7.21 -9.95 -16.63
N LEU A 89 6.63 -10.57 -17.65
CA LEU A 89 7.02 -11.89 -18.18
C LEU A 89 7.17 -12.98 -17.09
N GLY A 90 6.24 -13.02 -16.15
CA GLY A 90 6.28 -13.96 -15.02
C GLY A 90 7.25 -13.58 -13.92
N GLY A 91 7.92 -12.45 -14.04
CA GLY A 91 8.82 -11.86 -13.07
C GLY A 91 8.47 -10.41 -12.74
N LEU A 92 9.46 -9.59 -12.49
CA LEU A 92 9.32 -8.18 -12.12
C LEU A 92 10.22 -7.29 -12.96
N ALA A 93 9.77 -6.04 -13.18
CA ALA A 93 10.53 -5.03 -13.91
C ALA A 93 10.44 -3.66 -13.23
N ILE A 94 11.48 -2.85 -13.37
CA ILE A 94 11.41 -1.40 -13.21
C ILE A 94 11.03 -0.81 -14.56
N ARG A 95 10.03 0.08 -14.56
CA ARG A 95 9.43 0.63 -15.77
C ARG A 95 9.26 2.13 -15.69
N ASP A 96 9.35 2.79 -16.84
CA ASP A 96 8.94 4.18 -17.00
C ASP A 96 7.41 4.22 -17.19
N LEU A 97 6.70 4.52 -16.11
CA LEU A 97 5.23 4.59 -16.10
C LEU A 97 4.70 5.95 -16.59
N ASP A 98 5.56 6.94 -16.76
CA ASP A 98 5.19 8.29 -17.19
C ASP A 98 5.30 8.47 -18.71
N ALA A 99 5.88 7.54 -19.41
CA ALA A 99 5.94 7.53 -20.86
C ALA A 99 4.57 7.25 -21.48
N GLU A 100 4.32 7.70 -22.71
CA GLU A 100 3.14 7.36 -23.51
C GLU A 100 2.96 5.84 -23.66
N GLU A 101 4.08 5.13 -23.86
CA GLU A 101 4.14 3.68 -23.79
C GLU A 101 5.01 3.29 -22.60
N VAL A 102 4.50 2.42 -21.75
CA VAL A 102 5.27 1.89 -20.63
C VAL A 102 6.53 1.21 -21.13
N ARG A 103 7.70 1.71 -20.73
CA ARG A 103 9.00 1.18 -21.14
C ARG A 103 9.64 0.42 -19.99
N THR A 104 10.09 -0.78 -20.29
CA THR A 104 10.89 -1.57 -19.35
C THR A 104 12.34 -1.07 -19.37
N ILE A 105 12.83 -0.68 -18.21
CA ILE A 105 14.22 -0.21 -18.02
C ILE A 105 15.12 -1.37 -17.64
N GLY A 106 14.69 -2.19 -16.69
CA GLY A 106 15.39 -3.40 -16.26
C GLY A 106 14.41 -4.42 -15.70
N PHE A 107 14.78 -5.71 -15.70
CA PHE A 107 13.87 -6.75 -15.26
C PHE A 107 14.57 -8.05 -14.85
N PHE A 108 13.83 -8.88 -14.13
CA PHE A 108 14.10 -10.29 -13.91
C PHE A 108 12.90 -11.12 -14.37
N SER A 109 13.15 -12.11 -15.20
CA SER A 109 12.14 -13.09 -15.62
C SER A 109 12.68 -14.50 -15.35
N PRO A 110 11.97 -15.35 -14.59
CA PRO A 110 12.42 -16.72 -14.34
C PRO A 110 12.75 -17.49 -15.60
N ALA A 111 11.90 -17.40 -16.63
CA ALA A 111 12.10 -18.12 -17.88
C ALA A 111 13.33 -17.65 -18.67
N ARG A 112 13.71 -16.38 -18.57
CA ARG A 112 14.82 -15.80 -19.34
C ARG A 112 16.15 -15.83 -18.59
N HIS A 113 16.12 -15.65 -17.28
CA HIS A 113 17.33 -15.41 -16.49
C HIS A 113 17.70 -16.57 -15.58
N ASP A 114 16.74 -17.47 -15.29
CA ASP A 114 16.93 -18.55 -14.33
C ASP A 114 16.65 -19.94 -14.93
N GLY A 115 16.24 -20.00 -16.20
CA GLY A 115 15.89 -21.25 -16.88
C GLY A 115 14.67 -21.96 -16.26
N GLY A 116 13.92 -21.28 -15.42
CA GLY A 116 12.83 -21.83 -14.61
C GLY A 116 11.46 -21.63 -15.23
N GLY A 117 10.61 -22.66 -15.13
CA GLY A 117 9.19 -22.61 -15.48
C GLY A 117 8.28 -22.08 -14.37
N TYR A 118 8.80 -21.33 -13.40
CA TYR A 118 8.03 -20.78 -12.28
C TYR A 118 7.65 -19.30 -12.51
N LEU A 119 6.74 -18.81 -11.67
CA LEU A 119 6.29 -17.43 -11.70
C LEU A 119 6.59 -16.75 -10.35
N ILE A 120 6.89 -15.46 -10.39
CA ILE A 120 6.92 -14.62 -9.20
C ILE A 120 5.49 -14.20 -8.85
N GLN A 121 5.12 -14.33 -7.58
CA GLN A 121 3.86 -13.82 -7.04
C GLN A 121 4.00 -12.31 -6.80
N SER A 122 3.86 -11.55 -7.88
CA SER A 122 4.16 -10.13 -7.89
C SER A 122 3.29 -9.32 -6.93
N SER A 123 2.03 -9.71 -6.72
CA SER A 123 1.11 -9.01 -5.81
C SER A 123 1.60 -9.00 -4.35
N TYR A 124 2.37 -10.00 -3.96
CA TYR A 124 2.91 -10.09 -2.59
C TYR A 124 4.42 -9.98 -2.52
N SER A 125 5.02 -9.46 -3.58
CA SER A 125 6.40 -9.00 -3.56
C SER A 125 6.46 -7.60 -2.97
N PHE A 126 7.60 -7.26 -2.36
CA PHE A 126 7.81 -5.96 -1.77
C PHE A 126 9.30 -5.56 -1.82
N VAL A 127 9.59 -4.31 -1.50
CA VAL A 127 10.98 -3.83 -1.33
C VAL A 127 11.32 -3.78 0.15
N ASP A 128 12.49 -4.28 0.50
CA ASP A 128 13.00 -4.26 1.88
C ASP A 128 13.78 -2.97 2.20
N GLY A 129 14.17 -2.82 3.47
CA GLY A 129 14.96 -1.68 3.94
C GLY A 129 16.32 -1.52 3.26
N ARG A 130 16.85 -2.57 2.63
CA ARG A 130 18.12 -2.58 1.87
C ARG A 130 17.94 -2.31 0.38
N ASN A 131 16.74 -2.01 -0.05
CA ASN A 131 16.35 -1.85 -1.44
C ASN A 131 16.42 -3.14 -2.27
N LEU A 132 16.26 -4.30 -1.64
CA LEU A 132 16.10 -5.56 -2.34
C LEU A 132 14.62 -5.85 -2.57
N ILE A 133 14.27 -6.35 -3.75
CA ILE A 133 12.93 -6.83 -4.02
C ILE A 133 12.81 -8.25 -3.49
N VAL A 134 11.90 -8.48 -2.55
CA VAL A 134 11.66 -9.78 -1.91
C VAL A 134 10.42 -10.42 -2.54
N CYS A 135 10.56 -11.63 -3.05
CA CYS A 135 9.57 -12.25 -3.90
C CYS A 135 9.22 -13.68 -3.47
N PRO A 136 7.93 -14.00 -3.27
CA PRO A 136 7.47 -15.38 -3.22
C PRO A 136 7.30 -15.94 -4.64
N THR A 137 7.48 -17.23 -4.81
CA THR A 137 7.40 -17.90 -6.12
C THR A 137 6.46 -19.09 -6.13
N SER A 138 5.97 -19.43 -7.31
CA SER A 138 5.04 -20.54 -7.50
C SER A 138 5.65 -21.93 -7.28
N HIS A 139 6.96 -22.04 -7.11
CA HIS A 139 7.66 -23.30 -6.81
C HIS A 139 8.21 -23.35 -5.36
N ASN A 140 7.64 -22.52 -4.48
CA ASN A 140 7.94 -22.48 -3.05
C ASN A 140 9.37 -22.00 -2.70
N HIS A 141 9.90 -21.11 -3.51
CA HIS A 141 11.15 -20.42 -3.22
C HIS A 141 10.86 -18.95 -2.86
N VAL A 142 11.66 -18.43 -1.95
CA VAL A 142 11.78 -16.99 -1.69
C VAL A 142 13.02 -16.50 -2.42
N LEU A 143 12.85 -15.47 -3.24
CA LEU A 143 13.94 -14.79 -3.92
C LEU A 143 14.16 -13.39 -3.34
N MET A 144 15.40 -12.93 -3.33
CA MET A 144 15.72 -11.51 -3.21
C MET A 144 16.49 -11.06 -4.45
N LEU A 145 16.03 -9.98 -5.03
CA LEU A 145 16.57 -9.42 -6.27
C LEU A 145 17.13 -8.02 -6.00
N ARG A 146 18.37 -7.79 -6.45
CA ARG A 146 18.93 -6.45 -6.54
C ARG A 146 18.57 -5.86 -7.90
N ALA A 147 17.72 -4.84 -7.89
CA ALA A 147 17.20 -4.21 -9.10
C ALA A 147 17.92 -2.91 -9.48
N THR A 148 18.69 -2.32 -8.56
CA THR A 148 19.42 -1.07 -8.77
C THR A 148 20.86 -1.17 -8.29
N ASP A 149 21.70 -0.27 -8.77
CA ASP A 149 22.99 0.00 -8.17
C ASP A 149 22.85 0.80 -6.85
N GLU A 150 23.98 1.13 -6.23
CA GLU A 150 24.03 1.89 -4.96
C GLU A 150 23.50 3.32 -5.07
N ASN A 151 23.37 3.86 -6.28
CA ASN A 151 22.85 5.20 -6.55
C ASN A 151 21.37 5.18 -6.94
N GLY A 152 20.74 4.00 -6.95
CA GLY A 152 19.35 3.82 -7.34
C GLY A 152 19.12 3.74 -8.85
N THR A 153 20.19 3.62 -9.65
CA THR A 153 20.06 3.44 -11.10
C THR A 153 19.62 2.00 -11.40
N PRO A 154 18.52 1.80 -12.15
CA PRO A 154 18.05 0.48 -12.46
C PRO A 154 19.07 -0.35 -13.25
N LEU A 155 19.27 -1.60 -12.84
CA LEU A 155 20.07 -2.58 -13.56
C LEU A 155 19.27 -3.13 -14.76
N PRO A 156 19.87 -3.31 -15.94
CA PRO A 156 19.19 -3.89 -17.10
C PRO A 156 18.64 -5.30 -16.84
N VAL A 157 19.36 -6.07 -16.02
CA VAL A 157 18.96 -7.39 -15.52
C VAL A 157 19.13 -7.39 -14.01
N PHE A 158 18.08 -7.71 -13.28
CA PHE A 158 18.17 -7.78 -11.82
C PHE A 158 19.01 -8.97 -11.39
N GLU A 159 19.79 -8.80 -10.36
CA GLU A 159 20.64 -9.83 -9.80
C GLU A 159 19.88 -10.62 -8.72
N LYS A 160 19.84 -11.93 -8.84
CA LYS A 160 19.34 -12.80 -7.80
C LYS A 160 20.41 -12.95 -6.71
N VAL A 161 20.21 -12.34 -5.55
CA VAL A 161 21.16 -12.32 -4.44
C VAL A 161 20.82 -13.32 -3.34
N LEU A 162 19.57 -13.84 -3.32
CA LEU A 162 19.14 -14.88 -2.40
C LEU A 162 18.10 -15.76 -3.09
N ASP A 163 18.17 -17.06 -2.81
CA ASP A 163 17.21 -18.07 -3.28
C ASP A 163 17.09 -19.16 -2.20
N ILE A 164 15.96 -19.18 -1.50
CA ILE A 164 15.70 -20.12 -0.40
C ILE A 164 14.48 -20.99 -0.76
N ASN A 165 14.68 -22.30 -0.83
CA ASN A 165 13.61 -23.28 -0.99
C ASN A 165 12.98 -23.57 0.39
N ILE A 166 11.71 -23.16 0.57
CA ILE A 166 10.98 -23.48 1.81
C ILE A 166 10.26 -24.81 1.75
N LYS A 167 10.12 -25.41 0.56
CA LYS A 167 9.34 -26.61 0.34
C LYS A 167 9.87 -27.81 1.15
N GLU A 168 11.19 -28.02 1.12
CA GLU A 168 11.81 -29.14 1.82
C GLU A 168 11.60 -29.07 3.34
N ALA A 169 11.75 -27.88 3.91
CA ALA A 169 11.49 -27.67 5.33
C ALA A 169 10.01 -27.87 5.68
N ALA A 170 9.11 -27.36 4.84
CA ALA A 170 7.68 -27.56 5.02
C ALA A 170 7.30 -29.03 4.93
N GLU A 171 7.75 -29.76 3.92
CA GLU A 171 7.43 -31.18 3.74
C GLU A 171 7.95 -32.06 4.88
N ARG A 172 9.08 -31.71 5.46
CA ARG A 172 9.64 -32.39 6.65
C ARG A 172 8.71 -32.24 7.87
N VAL A 173 8.22 -31.03 8.12
CA VAL A 173 7.29 -30.76 9.24
C VAL A 173 5.93 -31.38 8.98
N LEU A 174 5.43 -31.30 7.75
CA LEU A 174 4.15 -31.89 7.35
C LEU A 174 4.19 -33.44 7.36
N GLY A 175 5.35 -34.04 7.18
CA GLY A 175 5.51 -35.48 6.97
C GLY A 175 4.93 -35.97 5.64
N ARG A 176 4.65 -35.08 4.71
CA ARG A 176 4.12 -35.32 3.36
C ARG A 176 4.41 -34.15 2.43
N SER A 177 4.12 -34.32 1.15
CA SER A 177 4.28 -33.26 0.16
C SER A 177 3.45 -32.02 0.50
N LEU A 178 4.05 -30.86 0.27
CA LEU A 178 3.37 -29.56 0.31
C LEU A 178 2.52 -29.40 -0.95
N GLU A 179 1.22 -29.29 -0.78
CA GLU A 179 0.26 -29.24 -1.89
C GLU A 179 -0.06 -27.81 -2.33
N GLN A 180 0.14 -26.82 -1.43
CA GLN A 180 -0.07 -25.42 -1.72
C GLN A 180 1.22 -24.74 -2.14
N ASN A 181 1.08 -23.67 -2.93
CA ASN A 181 2.21 -22.83 -3.32
C ASN A 181 2.43 -21.68 -2.33
N LEU A 182 3.67 -21.20 -2.27
CA LEU A 182 4.02 -19.99 -1.54
C LEU A 182 3.24 -18.81 -2.12
N LEU A 183 2.51 -18.12 -1.26
CA LEU A 183 1.62 -17.03 -1.65
C LEU A 183 2.17 -15.67 -1.25
N SER A 184 2.39 -15.47 0.03
CA SER A 184 2.71 -14.16 0.60
C SER A 184 3.85 -14.25 1.61
N ILE A 185 4.58 -13.15 1.71
CA ILE A 185 5.74 -12.98 2.59
C ILE A 185 5.74 -11.56 3.19
N VAL A 186 6.31 -11.43 4.37
CA VAL A 186 6.54 -10.12 5.03
C VAL A 186 7.68 -10.25 6.05
N PHE A 187 8.46 -9.21 6.27
CA PHE A 187 9.38 -9.14 7.41
C PHE A 187 8.64 -8.79 8.70
N ASP A 188 9.00 -9.45 9.80
CA ASP A 188 8.67 -8.96 11.13
C ASP A 188 9.66 -7.89 11.60
N TYR A 189 9.46 -7.36 12.81
CA TYR A 189 10.29 -6.29 13.38
C TYR A 189 11.65 -6.77 13.91
N ASP A 190 11.88 -8.08 13.92
CA ASP A 190 13.16 -8.72 14.27
C ASP A 190 13.94 -9.18 13.03
N GLY A 191 13.39 -8.96 11.83
CA GLY A 191 14.02 -9.29 10.55
C GLY A 191 13.82 -10.73 10.10
N ASN A 192 12.91 -11.48 10.73
CA ASN A 192 12.53 -12.78 10.22
C ASN A 192 11.54 -12.62 9.07
N LEU A 193 11.71 -13.39 8.01
CA LEU A 193 10.84 -13.35 6.85
C LEU A 193 9.75 -14.40 6.96
N TRP A 194 8.56 -13.96 7.31
CA TRP A 194 7.36 -14.78 7.40
C TRP A 194 6.82 -15.14 6.02
N PHE A 195 6.25 -16.32 5.92
CA PHE A 195 5.61 -16.82 4.71
C PHE A 195 4.33 -17.59 5.01
N VAL A 196 3.44 -17.62 4.01
CA VAL A 196 2.25 -18.46 4.01
C VAL A 196 2.02 -19.04 2.63
N THR A 197 1.52 -20.27 2.57
CA THR A 197 1.08 -20.94 1.35
C THR A 197 -0.42 -20.76 1.13
N GLY A 198 -0.86 -20.83 -0.11
CA GLY A 198 -2.25 -20.65 -0.50
C GLY A 198 -2.39 -20.21 -1.94
N GLY A 199 -3.36 -19.38 -2.24
CA GLY A 199 -3.48 -18.66 -3.53
C GLY A 199 -4.87 -18.69 -4.15
N PHE A 200 -5.14 -17.72 -5.02
CA PHE A 200 -6.45 -17.44 -5.60
C PHE A 200 -7.00 -18.52 -6.52
N ARG A 201 -6.18 -19.35 -7.11
CA ARG A 201 -6.63 -20.28 -8.15
C ARG A 201 -6.76 -21.70 -7.67
N ILE A 202 -6.32 -21.92 -6.47
CA ILE A 202 -6.26 -23.24 -5.90
C ILE A 202 -7.07 -23.16 -4.61
N TYR A 203 -8.37 -23.28 -4.78
CA TYR A 203 -9.16 -23.65 -3.61
C TYR A 203 -8.55 -24.93 -3.10
N PRO A 204 -7.98 -24.95 -1.89
CA PRO A 204 -7.48 -26.21 -1.37
C PRO A 204 -8.65 -27.17 -1.40
N SER A 205 -8.51 -28.24 -2.17
CA SER A 205 -9.45 -29.33 -2.09
C SER A 205 -9.45 -29.84 -0.65
N ARG A 206 -10.54 -30.42 -0.23
CA ARG A 206 -10.65 -31.02 1.09
C ARG A 206 -9.47 -31.94 1.35
N GLY A 207 -8.66 -31.63 2.34
CA GLY A 207 -7.46 -32.40 2.69
C GLY A 207 -6.14 -31.85 2.15
N GLN A 208 -6.13 -30.81 1.33
CA GLN A 208 -4.89 -30.13 0.97
C GLN A 208 -4.23 -29.52 2.20
N GLN A 209 -2.92 -29.60 2.23
CA GLN A 209 -2.11 -29.10 3.34
C GLN A 209 -1.29 -27.91 2.91
N GLY A 210 -1.45 -26.82 3.64
CA GLY A 210 -0.62 -25.64 3.56
C GLY A 210 0.47 -25.60 4.63
N ALA A 211 1.23 -24.55 4.60
CA ALA A 211 2.26 -24.23 5.57
C ALA A 211 2.30 -22.73 5.83
N MET A 212 2.66 -22.35 7.03
CA MET A 212 3.04 -21.00 7.40
C MET A 212 4.26 -21.06 8.29
N GLY A 213 5.10 -20.03 8.27
CA GLY A 213 6.33 -20.06 9.04
C GLY A 213 7.23 -18.87 8.75
N TYR A 214 8.49 -18.99 9.11
CA TYR A 214 9.46 -17.95 8.84
C TYR A 214 10.85 -18.51 8.53
N ILE A 215 11.60 -17.71 7.78
CA ILE A 215 13.05 -17.85 7.58
C ILE A 215 13.70 -16.92 8.58
N SER A 216 14.65 -17.41 9.37
CA SER A 216 15.28 -16.59 10.38
C SER A 216 16.08 -15.43 9.80
N HIS A 217 16.14 -14.33 10.51
CA HIS A 217 17.03 -13.20 10.19
C HIS A 217 18.47 -13.65 9.99
N ASN A 218 18.97 -14.53 10.85
CA ASN A 218 20.33 -15.06 10.77
C ASN A 218 20.62 -15.78 9.45
N ALA A 219 19.69 -16.60 8.95
CA ALA A 219 19.84 -17.28 7.66
C ALA A 219 19.95 -16.29 6.50
N ILE A 220 19.07 -15.28 6.49
CA ILE A 220 19.03 -14.25 5.46
C ILE A 220 20.36 -13.47 5.43
N GLU A 221 20.81 -12.98 6.58
CA GLU A 221 22.07 -12.23 6.67
C GLU A 221 23.28 -13.07 6.31
N THR A 222 23.30 -14.34 6.73
CA THR A 222 24.40 -15.26 6.39
C THR A 222 24.50 -15.47 4.88
N ILE A 223 23.36 -15.70 4.20
CA ILE A 223 23.35 -15.92 2.75
C ILE A 223 23.71 -14.63 2.00
N LEU A 224 23.15 -13.50 2.39
CA LEU A 224 23.46 -12.21 1.77
C LEU A 224 24.92 -11.80 1.95
N ALA A 225 25.58 -12.26 3.01
CA ALA A 225 27.03 -12.11 3.21
C ALA A 225 27.87 -13.13 2.42
N GLY A 226 27.26 -13.99 1.62
CA GLY A 226 27.94 -15.02 0.81
C GLY A 226 28.27 -16.28 1.59
N GLY A 227 27.72 -16.48 2.79
CA GLY A 227 27.83 -17.69 3.58
C GLY A 227 26.77 -18.73 3.22
N ALA A 228 26.85 -19.90 3.86
CA ALA A 228 25.86 -20.95 3.78
C ALA A 228 25.08 -21.03 5.11
N ALA A 229 23.77 -20.93 5.05
CA ALA A 229 22.90 -21.12 6.20
C ALA A 229 22.40 -22.56 6.29
N ASP A 230 22.22 -23.05 7.51
CA ASP A 230 21.61 -24.34 7.78
C ASP A 230 20.07 -24.21 7.74
N LEU A 231 19.51 -24.29 6.53
CA LEU A 231 18.09 -24.11 6.33
C LEU A 231 17.23 -25.15 7.07
N ASP A 232 17.80 -26.29 7.46
CA ASP A 232 17.09 -27.29 8.24
C ASP A 232 16.75 -26.81 9.66
N HIS A 233 17.53 -25.89 10.19
CA HIS A 233 17.36 -25.30 11.52
C HIS A 233 16.86 -23.85 11.48
N GLU A 234 16.99 -23.19 10.33
CA GLU A 234 16.71 -21.75 10.21
C GLU A 234 15.37 -21.46 9.49
N VAL A 235 14.74 -22.46 8.89
CA VAL A 235 13.39 -22.36 8.32
C VAL A 235 12.41 -23.08 9.27
N HIS A 236 11.61 -22.30 9.92
CA HIS A 236 10.63 -22.76 10.91
C HIS A 236 9.24 -22.81 10.31
N VAL A 237 8.54 -23.91 10.51
CA VAL A 237 7.25 -24.18 9.86
C VAL A 237 6.19 -24.58 10.89
N TYR A 238 5.00 -24.04 10.72
CA TYR A 238 3.77 -24.45 11.38
C TYR A 238 2.83 -25.10 10.35
N ALA A 239 2.27 -26.23 10.69
CA ALA A 239 1.31 -26.95 9.87
C ALA A 239 -0.12 -26.61 10.30
N PRO A 240 -0.87 -25.80 9.55
CA PRO A 240 -2.27 -25.56 9.82
C PRO A 240 -3.10 -26.83 9.58
N ALA A 241 -4.38 -26.80 9.93
CA ALA A 241 -5.28 -27.93 9.68
C ALA A 241 -5.37 -28.24 8.16
N PRO A 242 -5.58 -29.51 7.77
CA PRO A 242 -5.85 -29.85 6.38
C PRO A 242 -7.06 -29.06 5.84
N GLY A 243 -6.92 -28.50 4.65
CA GLY A 243 -7.93 -27.64 4.04
C GLY A 243 -7.94 -26.20 4.56
N GLU A 244 -7.00 -25.85 5.43
CA GLU A 244 -6.79 -24.48 5.89
C GLU A 244 -5.68 -23.82 5.08
N GLY A 245 -5.94 -22.63 4.58
CA GLY A 245 -4.97 -21.87 3.81
C GLY A 245 -5.36 -20.41 3.68
N ALA A 246 -4.41 -19.60 3.24
CA ALA A 246 -4.58 -18.18 2.98
C ALA A 246 -4.87 -17.91 1.51
N GLU A 247 -5.63 -16.87 1.24
CA GLU A 247 -5.88 -16.38 -0.12
C GLU A 247 -5.15 -15.06 -0.39
N ASN A 248 -4.76 -14.36 0.66
CA ASN A 248 -4.25 -13.00 0.59
C ASN A 248 -2.96 -12.79 1.38
N GLY A 249 -2.57 -11.53 1.53
CA GLY A 249 -1.30 -11.10 2.11
C GLY A 249 -1.21 -11.28 3.62
N ILE A 250 0.01 -11.19 4.11
CA ILE A 250 0.36 -11.15 5.53
C ILE A 250 0.52 -9.70 5.95
N ALA A 251 0.06 -9.35 7.16
CA ALA A 251 0.44 -8.10 7.81
C ALA A 251 1.45 -8.36 8.93
N SER A 252 2.27 -7.38 9.28
CA SER A 252 3.19 -7.49 10.41
C SER A 252 3.11 -6.29 11.34
N CYS A 253 3.17 -6.56 12.63
CA CYS A 253 3.22 -5.59 13.70
C CYS A 253 4.32 -5.97 14.70
N ARG A 254 4.53 -5.16 15.74
CA ARG A 254 5.56 -5.45 16.76
C ARG A 254 5.32 -6.77 17.50
N GLU A 255 4.06 -7.18 17.60
CA GLU A 255 3.65 -8.41 18.25
C GLU A 255 3.95 -9.66 17.41
N GLY A 256 4.07 -9.52 16.08
CA GLY A 256 4.36 -10.64 15.18
C GLY A 256 3.74 -10.48 13.80
N ALA A 257 3.56 -11.60 13.11
CA ALA A 257 2.92 -11.70 11.81
C ALA A 257 1.43 -12.08 11.96
N VAL A 258 0.56 -11.36 11.25
CA VAL A 258 -0.87 -11.61 11.23
C VAL A 258 -1.26 -12.27 9.91
N ILE A 259 -1.87 -13.44 10.00
CA ILE A 259 -2.28 -14.25 8.85
C ILE A 259 -3.77 -14.57 8.97
N LEU A 260 -4.51 -14.31 7.91
CA LEU A 260 -5.91 -14.70 7.78
C LEU A 260 -6.01 -15.93 6.88
N THR A 261 -6.62 -17.00 7.41
CA THR A 261 -6.97 -18.19 6.63
C THR A 261 -8.49 -18.26 6.44
N ASN A 262 -8.97 -19.24 5.70
CA ASN A 262 -10.40 -19.49 5.56
C ASN A 262 -11.09 -19.96 6.88
N LEU A 263 -10.32 -20.30 7.90
CA LEU A 263 -10.85 -20.85 9.17
C LEU A 263 -10.53 -20.00 10.39
N ALA A 264 -9.48 -19.20 10.36
CA ALA A 264 -9.04 -18.42 11.51
C ALA A 264 -8.13 -17.25 11.14
N CYS A 265 -8.10 -16.27 12.02
CA CYS A 265 -7.06 -15.25 12.07
C CYS A 265 -6.00 -15.67 13.09
N TYR A 266 -4.73 -15.49 12.75
CA TYR A 266 -3.59 -15.85 13.57
C TYR A 266 -2.71 -14.66 13.88
N LEU A 267 -2.15 -14.62 15.08
CA LEU A 267 -0.92 -13.91 15.38
C LEU A 267 0.17 -14.94 15.65
N LEU A 268 1.23 -14.88 14.86
CA LEU A 268 2.40 -15.76 14.96
C LEU A 268 3.62 -14.96 15.35
N ARG A 269 4.49 -15.56 16.16
CA ARG A 269 5.76 -14.98 16.61
C ARG A 269 6.92 -15.97 16.40
N ALA A 270 8.08 -15.43 16.05
CA ALA A 270 9.31 -16.18 16.01
C ALA A 270 9.87 -16.31 17.44
N ASN A 271 10.02 -17.53 17.94
CA ASN A 271 10.53 -17.80 19.29
C ASN A 271 11.29 -19.15 19.33
N GLY A 272 12.38 -19.25 18.54
CA GLY A 272 13.11 -20.51 18.34
C GLY A 272 12.30 -21.58 17.59
N GLY A 273 11.14 -21.22 17.11
CA GLY A 273 10.15 -21.98 16.38
C GLY A 273 8.97 -21.08 16.09
N VAL A 274 7.93 -21.58 15.43
CA VAL A 274 6.70 -20.80 15.23
C VAL A 274 5.84 -20.90 16.48
N GLU A 275 5.71 -19.80 17.20
CA GLU A 275 4.79 -19.64 18.31
C GLU A 275 3.44 -19.12 17.79
N VAL A 276 2.37 -19.87 18.03
CA VAL A 276 1.00 -19.37 17.85
C VAL A 276 0.63 -18.58 19.09
N VAL A 277 0.73 -17.25 19.04
CA VAL A 277 0.37 -16.37 20.16
C VAL A 277 -1.12 -16.49 20.44
N TRP A 278 -1.91 -16.40 19.37
CA TRP A 278 -3.33 -16.71 19.41
C TRP A 278 -3.82 -17.15 18.02
N ARG A 279 -4.92 -17.91 18.05
CA ARG A 279 -5.70 -18.31 16.88
C ARG A 279 -7.16 -18.02 17.16
N THR A 280 -7.74 -17.12 16.42
CA THR A 280 -9.14 -16.74 16.55
C THR A 280 -9.93 -17.35 15.41
N PRO A 281 -10.71 -18.41 15.66
CA PRO A 281 -11.56 -19.01 14.64
C PRO A 281 -12.71 -18.06 14.30
N TYR A 282 -13.15 -18.12 13.06
CA TYR A 282 -14.34 -17.42 12.59
C TYR A 282 -15.09 -18.27 11.57
N ASP A 283 -16.38 -18.03 11.44
CA ASP A 283 -17.17 -18.64 10.40
C ASP A 283 -17.03 -17.84 9.12
N SER A 284 -16.94 -18.53 7.99
CA SER A 284 -16.90 -17.93 6.66
C SER A 284 -17.60 -18.81 5.64
N VAL A 285 -18.02 -18.22 4.55
CA VAL A 285 -18.47 -19.00 3.39
C VAL A 285 -17.27 -19.76 2.83
N GLY A 286 -17.44 -21.02 2.51
CA GLY A 286 -16.33 -21.87 2.06
C GLY A 286 -15.43 -22.43 3.14
N ALA A 287 -15.69 -22.15 4.41
CA ALA A 287 -14.97 -22.79 5.51
C ALA A 287 -15.12 -24.32 5.50
N LYS A 288 -16.29 -24.82 5.06
CA LYS A 288 -16.59 -26.25 4.95
C LYS A 288 -16.30 -26.83 3.58
N ASP A 289 -16.59 -26.07 2.53
CA ASP A 289 -16.33 -26.40 1.14
C ASP A 289 -15.99 -25.13 0.37
N SER A 290 -14.76 -25.04 -0.11
CA SER A 290 -14.26 -23.88 -0.84
C SER A 290 -15.03 -23.62 -2.15
N ARG A 291 -15.59 -24.67 -2.76
CA ARG A 291 -16.43 -24.54 -3.96
C ARG A 291 -17.76 -23.88 -3.64
N GLU A 292 -18.37 -24.27 -2.53
CA GLU A 292 -19.62 -23.66 -2.08
C GLU A 292 -19.43 -22.17 -1.78
N GLY A 293 -18.35 -21.82 -1.10
CA GLY A 293 -17.99 -20.44 -0.83
C GLY A 293 -17.76 -19.64 -2.08
N ALA A 294 -16.98 -20.17 -3.00
CA ALA A 294 -16.72 -19.54 -4.29
C ALA A 294 -18.00 -19.35 -5.12
N ALA A 295 -18.92 -20.30 -5.07
CA ALA A 295 -20.19 -20.22 -5.76
C ALA A 295 -21.10 -19.11 -5.22
N THR A 296 -21.04 -18.83 -3.93
CA THR A 296 -21.89 -17.81 -3.30
C THR A 296 -21.28 -16.41 -3.33
N THR A 297 -19.97 -16.30 -3.46
CA THR A 297 -19.26 -15.01 -3.44
C THR A 297 -18.97 -14.41 -4.81
N GLY A 298 -19.45 -15.04 -5.88
CA GLY A 298 -19.54 -14.40 -7.20
C GLY A 298 -18.25 -14.22 -8.00
N GLY A 299 -17.17 -14.84 -7.61
CA GLY A 299 -15.94 -14.68 -8.40
C GLY A 299 -14.88 -15.73 -8.14
N GLY A 300 -15.08 -16.53 -7.13
CA GLY A 300 -14.14 -17.54 -6.76
C GLY A 300 -12.84 -17.01 -6.18
N LEU A 301 -12.83 -15.77 -5.72
CA LEU A 301 -11.70 -15.13 -5.08
C LEU A 301 -11.93 -14.87 -3.59
N ALA A 302 -13.17 -14.96 -3.09
CA ALA A 302 -13.51 -14.77 -1.69
C ALA A 302 -13.56 -16.10 -0.92
N TRP A 303 -12.43 -16.72 -0.79
CA TRP A 303 -12.31 -17.90 0.03
C TRP A 303 -12.00 -17.52 1.49
N GLY A 304 -12.90 -17.84 2.40
CA GLY A 304 -12.80 -17.35 3.76
C GLY A 304 -13.06 -15.84 3.85
N GLY A 305 -12.23 -15.12 4.57
CA GLY A 305 -12.32 -13.66 4.70
C GLY A 305 -12.07 -12.89 3.41
N GLY A 306 -11.48 -13.53 2.41
CA GLY A 306 -11.28 -12.98 1.07
C GLY A 306 -10.33 -11.77 0.99
N CYS A 307 -9.74 -11.32 2.09
CA CYS A 307 -8.93 -10.11 2.13
C CYS A 307 -7.59 -10.32 2.88
N SER A 308 -6.62 -9.48 2.61
CA SER A 308 -5.47 -9.35 3.50
C SER A 308 -5.94 -8.73 4.82
N PRO A 309 -5.46 -9.19 5.99
CA PRO A 309 -5.76 -8.53 7.23
C PRO A 309 -5.14 -7.13 7.24
N SER A 310 -5.90 -6.14 7.71
CA SER A 310 -5.46 -4.75 7.87
C SER A 310 -5.36 -4.40 9.34
N LEU A 311 -4.35 -3.64 9.73
CA LEU A 311 -4.06 -3.38 11.14
C LEU A 311 -4.22 -1.91 11.51
N SER A 312 -4.63 -1.68 12.74
CA SER A 312 -4.28 -0.50 13.52
C SER A 312 -3.25 -0.88 14.58
N ARG A 313 -2.86 0.01 15.45
CA ARG A 313 -1.95 -0.33 16.56
C ARG A 313 -2.50 -1.37 17.54
N GLU A 314 -3.80 -1.51 17.61
CA GLU A 314 -4.45 -2.33 18.65
C GLU A 314 -5.36 -3.41 18.09
N LEU A 315 -5.81 -3.26 16.85
CA LEU A 315 -6.82 -4.12 16.26
C LEU A 315 -6.41 -4.66 14.90
N VAL A 316 -6.82 -5.90 14.64
CA VAL A 316 -6.79 -6.53 13.32
C VAL A 316 -8.19 -6.45 12.72
N PHE A 317 -8.29 -6.01 11.47
CA PHE A 317 -9.54 -5.92 10.73
C PHE A 317 -9.56 -6.90 9.56
N PHE A 318 -10.67 -7.59 9.38
CA PHE A 318 -10.97 -8.43 8.23
C PHE A 318 -12.49 -8.65 8.14
N THR A 319 -12.97 -9.26 7.05
CA THR A 319 -14.37 -9.61 6.85
C THR A 319 -14.58 -11.13 6.94
N ASP A 320 -15.76 -11.55 7.33
CA ASP A 320 -16.11 -12.99 7.42
C ASP A 320 -16.65 -13.57 6.11
N ASN A 321 -17.11 -12.70 5.20
CA ASN A 321 -17.74 -13.10 3.93
C ASN A 321 -18.89 -14.12 4.08
N LEU A 322 -19.67 -14.01 5.15
CA LEU A 322 -20.93 -14.73 5.29
C LEU A 322 -22.01 -14.14 4.37
N GLU A 323 -23.19 -14.75 4.33
CA GLU A 323 -24.33 -14.22 3.54
C GLU A 323 -24.64 -12.76 3.91
N THR A 324 -24.57 -12.42 5.19
CA THR A 324 -24.46 -11.04 5.68
C THR A 324 -23.01 -10.84 6.11
N VAL A 325 -22.27 -10.08 5.31
CA VAL A 325 -20.84 -9.85 5.57
C VAL A 325 -20.66 -8.96 6.78
N SER A 326 -19.81 -9.38 7.71
CA SER A 326 -19.45 -8.58 8.87
C SER A 326 -17.98 -8.18 8.82
N LEU A 327 -17.71 -6.92 9.16
CA LEU A 327 -16.38 -6.45 9.49
C LEU A 327 -16.06 -6.90 10.93
N MET A 328 -14.95 -7.61 11.08
CA MET A 328 -14.46 -8.12 12.35
C MET A 328 -13.30 -7.26 12.84
N ALA A 329 -13.25 -6.96 14.12
CA ALA A 329 -12.08 -6.39 14.79
C ALA A 329 -11.62 -7.34 15.90
N VAL A 330 -10.35 -7.72 15.86
CA VAL A 330 -9.71 -8.60 16.84
C VAL A 330 -8.62 -7.83 17.57
N ASP A 331 -8.58 -7.92 18.88
CA ASP A 331 -7.52 -7.29 19.69
C ASP A 331 -6.18 -8.00 19.42
N ILE A 332 -5.18 -7.23 19.00
CA ILE A 332 -3.86 -7.78 18.61
C ILE A 332 -3.19 -8.52 19.77
N ARG A 333 -3.37 -8.07 21.01
CA ARG A 333 -2.68 -8.65 22.16
C ARG A 333 -3.34 -9.92 22.68
N THR A 334 -4.67 -9.97 22.62
CA THR A 334 -5.42 -11.08 23.24
C THR A 334 -5.97 -12.09 22.24
N GLY A 335 -6.17 -11.68 20.97
CA GLY A 335 -6.86 -12.46 19.97
C GLY A 335 -8.38 -12.52 20.18
N GLU A 336 -8.93 -11.80 21.14
CA GLU A 336 -10.37 -11.74 21.35
C GLU A 336 -11.04 -10.88 20.28
N VAL A 337 -12.22 -11.31 19.83
CA VAL A 337 -13.06 -10.47 18.97
C VAL A 337 -13.52 -9.28 19.79
N ALA A 338 -12.95 -8.12 19.48
CA ALA A 338 -13.21 -6.86 20.20
C ALA A 338 -14.55 -6.24 19.78
N ALA A 339 -14.90 -6.33 18.50
CA ALA A 339 -16.17 -5.87 17.95
C ALA A 339 -16.43 -6.52 16.58
N SER A 340 -17.69 -6.53 16.16
CA SER A 340 -18.09 -6.88 14.80
C SER A 340 -19.28 -6.03 14.36
N HIS A 341 -19.41 -5.79 13.05
CA HIS A 341 -20.50 -4.99 12.49
C HIS A 341 -20.86 -5.48 11.09
N PRO A 342 -22.16 -5.77 10.82
CA PRO A 342 -22.59 -6.03 9.46
C PRO A 342 -22.25 -4.84 8.56
N VAL A 343 -21.77 -5.10 7.37
CA VAL A 343 -21.40 -4.04 6.40
C VAL A 343 -22.17 -4.20 5.11
N ILE A 344 -22.56 -3.08 4.53
CA ILE A 344 -23.27 -3.00 3.23
C ILE A 344 -24.55 -3.89 3.27
N ASP A 345 -25.19 -3.94 4.42
CA ASP A 345 -26.32 -4.83 4.69
C ASP A 345 -27.68 -4.24 4.30
N GLU A 346 -27.72 -2.98 3.89
CA GLU A 346 -28.92 -2.30 3.42
C GLU A 346 -29.23 -2.52 1.92
N LEU A 347 -28.36 -3.24 1.20
CA LEU A 347 -28.62 -3.57 -0.19
C LEU A 347 -29.85 -4.46 -0.37
N PRO A 348 -30.58 -4.33 -1.49
CA PRO A 348 -31.64 -5.26 -1.84
C PRO A 348 -31.15 -6.71 -1.82
N ALA A 349 -32.02 -7.65 -1.40
CA ALA A 349 -31.67 -9.07 -1.24
C ALA A 349 -31.13 -9.76 -2.53
N ASN A 350 -31.36 -9.18 -3.68
CA ASN A 350 -30.82 -9.64 -4.97
C ASN A 350 -29.45 -9.01 -5.32
N MET A 351 -28.87 -8.24 -4.42
CA MET A 351 -27.55 -7.62 -4.56
C MET A 351 -26.60 -8.19 -3.50
N PRO A 352 -25.95 -9.30 -3.78
CA PRO A 352 -25.06 -9.94 -2.82
C PRO A 352 -23.82 -9.10 -2.54
N VAL A 353 -23.22 -9.31 -1.38
CA VAL A 353 -21.99 -8.67 -0.93
C VAL A 353 -20.88 -9.72 -0.84
N SER A 354 -19.72 -9.35 -1.34
CA SER A 354 -18.48 -10.11 -1.16
C SER A 354 -17.32 -9.14 -1.07
N VAL A 355 -16.46 -9.31 -0.09
CA VAL A 355 -15.29 -8.46 0.11
C VAL A 355 -14.04 -9.25 -0.25
N GLU A 356 -13.30 -8.74 -1.22
CA GLU A 356 -12.04 -9.31 -1.72
C GLU A 356 -10.85 -8.39 -1.44
N ASN A 357 -11.13 -7.14 -1.15
CA ASN A 357 -10.13 -6.13 -0.92
C ASN A 357 -9.85 -5.97 0.57
N SER A 358 -8.61 -5.66 0.90
CA SER A 358 -8.26 -5.20 2.23
C SER A 358 -9.06 -3.96 2.58
N ALA A 359 -9.52 -3.86 3.81
CA ALA A 359 -10.14 -2.64 4.29
C ALA A 359 -9.11 -1.51 4.35
N ILE A 360 -9.50 -0.31 3.93
CA ILE A 360 -8.72 0.87 4.31
C ILE A 360 -8.79 1.00 5.82
N VAL A 361 -7.65 1.21 6.47
CA VAL A 361 -7.58 1.45 7.91
C VAL A 361 -6.92 2.80 8.17
N TYR A 362 -7.61 3.62 8.94
CA TYR A 362 -7.08 4.89 9.44
C TYR A 362 -7.24 4.97 10.97
N ASP A 363 -6.11 4.87 11.67
CA ASP A 363 -6.05 5.01 13.12
C ASP A 363 -5.91 6.48 13.50
N HIS A 364 -6.90 7.03 14.23
CA HIS A 364 -6.89 8.41 14.70
C HIS A 364 -5.97 8.63 15.91
N GLY A 365 -5.38 7.57 16.46
CA GLY A 365 -4.44 7.65 17.59
C GLY A 365 -5.10 7.94 18.95
N ASN A 366 -6.42 8.04 19.02
CA ASN A 366 -7.17 8.42 20.21
C ASN A 366 -8.22 7.37 20.65
N GLY A 367 -8.04 6.11 20.27
CA GLY A 367 -9.01 5.05 20.52
C GLY A 367 -10.17 5.04 19.51
N ARG A 368 -9.99 5.65 18.36
CA ARG A 368 -10.91 5.58 17.22
C ARG A 368 -10.14 5.11 16.00
N VAL A 369 -10.69 4.14 15.29
CA VAL A 369 -10.16 3.64 14.03
C VAL A 369 -11.27 3.65 13.00
N SER A 370 -11.02 4.26 11.85
CA SER A 370 -11.94 4.23 10.71
C SER A 370 -11.51 3.13 9.74
N THR A 371 -12.48 2.34 9.30
CA THR A 371 -12.29 1.32 8.26
C THR A 371 -13.25 1.58 7.10
N ILE A 372 -12.79 1.34 5.87
CA ILE A 372 -13.63 1.46 4.68
C ILE A 372 -13.60 0.12 3.96
N VAL A 373 -14.78 -0.41 3.70
CA VAL A 373 -15.01 -1.71 3.08
C VAL A 373 -15.75 -1.52 1.77
N CYS A 374 -15.35 -2.26 0.73
CA CYS A 374 -15.97 -2.19 -0.59
C CYS A 374 -16.57 -3.54 -0.96
N ASN A 375 -17.77 -3.52 -1.56
CA ASN A 375 -18.35 -4.70 -2.19
C ASN A 375 -17.65 -4.96 -3.52
N TRP A 376 -17.06 -6.13 -3.65
CA TRP A 376 -16.38 -6.53 -4.86
C TRP A 376 -17.14 -7.58 -5.68
N PHE A 377 -18.33 -7.95 -5.24
CA PHE A 377 -19.10 -8.98 -5.92
C PHE A 377 -19.33 -8.62 -7.39
N GLY A 378 -18.90 -9.49 -8.28
CA GLY A 378 -19.00 -9.25 -9.71
C GLY A 378 -17.80 -8.57 -10.37
N ALA A 379 -16.85 -8.07 -9.61
CA ALA A 379 -15.66 -7.42 -10.16
C ALA A 379 -14.70 -8.40 -10.84
N GLY A 380 -14.77 -9.69 -10.49
CA GLY A 380 -13.99 -10.74 -11.14
C GLY A 380 -14.26 -10.85 -12.63
N SER A 381 -13.30 -11.35 -13.38
CA SER A 381 -13.40 -11.44 -14.85
C SER A 381 -14.57 -12.29 -15.31
N PRO A 382 -15.47 -11.79 -16.16
CA PRO A 382 -16.51 -12.61 -16.79
C PRO A 382 -15.94 -13.68 -17.71
N ASN A 383 -14.67 -13.59 -18.10
CA ASN A 383 -13.98 -14.66 -18.83
C ASN A 383 -13.65 -15.88 -17.95
N LEU A 384 -13.78 -15.74 -16.65
CA LEU A 384 -13.77 -16.88 -15.73
C LEU A 384 -15.12 -17.61 -15.75
N ALA A 385 -16.15 -17.00 -16.30
CA ALA A 385 -17.50 -17.53 -16.43
C ALA A 385 -17.68 -18.39 -17.69
N LYS A 386 -16.98 -19.52 -17.78
CA LYS A 386 -17.36 -20.51 -18.78
C LYS A 386 -18.39 -21.47 -18.19
N PRO A 387 -19.56 -21.61 -18.81
CA PRO A 387 -20.64 -22.47 -18.30
C PRO A 387 -20.25 -23.93 -18.04
N ASP A 388 -19.17 -24.40 -18.64
CA ASP A 388 -18.74 -25.80 -18.62
C ASP A 388 -17.63 -26.08 -17.60
N SER A 389 -17.17 -25.08 -16.88
CA SER A 389 -16.17 -25.34 -15.86
C SER A 389 -16.86 -25.69 -14.55
N ASP A 390 -16.34 -26.69 -13.88
CA ASP A 390 -16.66 -27.00 -12.48
C ASP A 390 -16.37 -25.83 -11.51
N SER A 391 -16.19 -24.64 -12.05
CA SER A 391 -15.91 -23.46 -11.27
C SER A 391 -17.21 -22.78 -10.85
N SER A 392 -17.17 -22.17 -9.72
CA SER A 392 -18.14 -21.29 -9.06
C SER A 392 -18.88 -20.30 -9.96
N ILE A 393 -18.46 -20.16 -11.17
CA ILE A 393 -18.91 -19.20 -12.17
C ILE A 393 -20.24 -19.61 -12.82
N GLN A 394 -20.67 -20.84 -12.70
CA GLN A 394 -22.03 -21.20 -13.03
C GLN A 394 -23.07 -20.44 -12.20
N SER A 395 -22.69 -20.00 -11.02
CA SER A 395 -23.53 -19.16 -10.17
C SER A 395 -23.63 -17.70 -10.69
N TYR A 396 -22.66 -17.24 -11.42
CA TYR A 396 -22.65 -15.89 -11.99
C TYR A 396 -23.82 -15.64 -12.95
N GLU A 397 -24.12 -16.58 -13.83
CA GLU A 397 -25.29 -16.49 -14.70
C GLU A 397 -26.64 -16.60 -13.97
N ASN A 398 -26.63 -17.22 -12.79
CA ASN A 398 -27.82 -17.38 -11.95
C ASN A 398 -28.01 -16.23 -10.96
N ILE A 399 -26.91 -15.55 -10.57
CA ILE A 399 -26.91 -14.47 -9.59
C ILE A 399 -27.19 -13.15 -10.26
N TYR A 400 -26.66 -12.92 -11.47
CA TYR A 400 -27.05 -11.77 -12.25
C TYR A 400 -28.44 -12.00 -12.81
N ASP A 401 -29.41 -11.33 -12.22
CA ASP A 401 -30.64 -11.07 -12.96
C ASP A 401 -30.25 -10.43 -14.30
N ARG A 402 -30.49 -11.14 -15.39
CA ARG A 402 -30.21 -10.63 -16.75
C ARG A 402 -30.82 -9.26 -16.98
N ASN A 403 -31.89 -8.93 -16.27
CA ASN A 403 -32.51 -7.61 -16.31
C ASN A 403 -31.65 -6.53 -15.65
N TRP A 404 -30.77 -6.89 -14.70
CA TRP A 404 -29.86 -5.93 -14.08
C TRP A 404 -28.69 -5.62 -15.02
N LEU A 405 -28.09 -6.62 -15.66
CA LEU A 405 -27.07 -6.45 -16.71
C LEU A 405 -27.62 -5.65 -17.92
N LEU A 406 -28.89 -5.81 -18.24
CA LEU A 406 -29.54 -5.08 -19.34
C LEU A 406 -29.87 -3.63 -18.96
N LYS A 407 -29.95 -3.28 -17.69
CA LYS A 407 -30.27 -1.92 -17.23
C LYS A 407 -29.10 -0.99 -17.20
N GLY A 408 -27.87 -1.48 -17.00
CA GLY A 408 -26.77 -0.58 -16.72
C GLY A 408 -25.43 -0.91 -17.36
N ASN A 409 -25.27 -1.97 -18.11
CA ASN A 409 -23.96 -2.41 -18.58
C ASN A 409 -22.90 -2.58 -17.47
N CYS A 410 -23.30 -2.46 -16.21
CA CYS A 410 -22.46 -2.65 -15.04
C CYS A 410 -22.68 -4.04 -14.47
N MET A 411 -21.60 -4.76 -14.25
CA MET A 411 -21.63 -6.14 -13.76
C MET A 411 -21.24 -6.25 -12.28
N ILE A 412 -20.91 -5.14 -11.64
CA ILE A 412 -20.34 -5.08 -10.32
C ILE A 412 -21.42 -4.59 -9.36
N MET A 413 -21.57 -5.32 -8.25
CA MET A 413 -22.50 -4.92 -7.21
C MET A 413 -21.99 -3.66 -6.50
N PRO A 414 -22.89 -2.73 -6.18
CA PRO A 414 -22.50 -1.55 -5.45
C PRO A 414 -22.25 -1.83 -3.97
N GLY A 415 -21.59 -0.93 -3.32
CA GLY A 415 -21.42 -0.89 -1.87
C GLY A 415 -20.05 -0.42 -1.44
N VAL A 416 -20.01 0.71 -0.74
CA VAL A 416 -18.82 1.21 -0.06
C VAL A 416 -19.25 1.77 1.28
N GLU A 417 -18.66 1.30 2.37
CA GLU A 417 -19.07 1.71 3.71
C GLU A 417 -17.89 2.07 4.59
N ARG A 418 -18.02 3.16 5.33
CA ARG A 418 -17.11 3.52 6.42
C ARG A 418 -17.73 3.13 7.76
N VAL A 419 -16.98 2.35 8.51
CA VAL A 419 -17.27 1.96 9.88
C VAL A 419 -16.20 2.52 10.81
N ASP A 420 -16.61 3.20 11.86
CA ASP A 420 -15.69 3.63 12.92
C ASP A 420 -15.76 2.64 14.09
N THR A 421 -14.60 2.14 14.49
CA THR A 421 -14.40 1.35 15.70
C THR A 421 -13.90 2.28 16.81
N ILE A 422 -14.64 2.35 17.90
CA ILE A 422 -14.43 3.35 18.95
C ILE A 422 -14.24 2.65 20.29
N ARG A 423 -13.20 3.02 21.02
CA ARG A 423 -12.96 2.56 22.38
C ARG A 423 -13.92 3.23 23.34
N THR A 424 -14.57 2.45 24.17
CA THR A 424 -15.45 2.89 25.23
C THR A 424 -14.95 2.38 26.59
N ALA A 425 -15.64 2.72 27.67
CA ALA A 425 -15.32 2.19 29.00
C ALA A 425 -15.52 0.67 29.10
N ASP A 426 -16.44 0.12 28.29
CA ASP A 426 -16.81 -1.31 28.30
C ASP A 426 -16.11 -2.12 27.20
N GLY A 427 -15.17 -1.54 26.47
CA GLY A 427 -14.45 -2.19 25.35
C GLY A 427 -14.56 -1.42 24.05
N TRP A 428 -14.64 -2.13 22.92
CA TRP A 428 -14.75 -1.53 21.61
C TRP A 428 -16.17 -1.65 21.05
N THR A 429 -16.61 -0.63 20.34
CA THR A 429 -17.89 -0.63 19.61
C THR A 429 -17.67 -0.18 18.18
N MET A 430 -18.48 -0.69 17.26
CA MET A 430 -18.48 -0.31 15.85
C MET A 430 -19.74 0.48 15.51
N LYS A 431 -19.57 1.45 14.60
CA LYS A 431 -20.68 2.26 14.10
C LYS A 431 -20.45 2.59 12.64
N SER A 432 -21.46 2.33 11.80
CA SER A 432 -21.52 2.86 10.43
C SER A 432 -21.56 4.38 10.46
N ILE A 433 -20.73 5.02 9.68
CA ILE A 433 -20.65 6.47 9.55
C ILE A 433 -21.38 6.92 8.28
N TRP A 434 -21.12 6.24 7.20
CA TRP A 434 -21.82 6.38 5.93
C TRP A 434 -21.72 5.09 5.12
N CYS A 435 -22.75 4.82 4.35
CA CYS A 435 -22.80 3.75 3.35
C CYS A 435 -23.21 4.32 2.00
N ARG A 436 -22.59 3.86 0.93
CA ARG A 436 -22.88 4.21 -0.46
C ARG A 436 -23.32 2.93 -1.16
N ASP A 437 -24.62 2.83 -1.41
CA ASP A 437 -25.28 1.74 -2.10
C ASP A 437 -25.35 1.92 -3.64
N ASP A 438 -24.76 3.00 -4.13
CA ASP A 438 -24.75 3.42 -5.53
C ASP A 438 -23.37 3.35 -6.20
N LEU A 439 -22.33 2.95 -5.50
CA LEU A 439 -20.96 2.91 -6.02
C LEU A 439 -20.51 1.47 -6.30
N SER A 440 -20.28 1.16 -7.57
CA SER A 440 -19.73 -0.13 -8.01
C SER A 440 -18.22 -0.03 -8.20
N ASP A 441 -17.49 -0.21 -7.09
CA ASP A 441 -16.02 -0.11 -7.09
C ASP A 441 -15.37 -1.42 -7.48
N THR A 442 -14.28 -1.36 -8.22
CA THR A 442 -13.49 -2.53 -8.62
C THR A 442 -12.07 -2.51 -8.11
N SER A 443 -11.70 -1.43 -7.45
CA SER A 443 -10.32 -1.20 -7.00
C SER A 443 -10.17 -1.49 -5.51
N MET A 444 -8.94 -1.64 -5.06
CA MET A 444 -8.62 -1.37 -3.67
C MET A 444 -8.53 0.14 -3.52
N MET A 445 -9.58 0.76 -2.98
CA MET A 445 -9.62 2.20 -2.74
C MET A 445 -8.44 2.65 -1.87
N LYS A 446 -8.06 3.91 -1.99
CA LYS A 446 -6.97 4.52 -1.22
C LYS A 446 -7.44 5.75 -0.48
N LEU A 447 -7.01 5.87 0.76
CA LEU A 447 -7.15 7.11 1.53
C LEU A 447 -5.85 7.91 1.45
N SER A 448 -5.93 9.15 0.99
CA SER A 448 -4.83 10.11 1.15
C SER A 448 -5.05 10.93 2.41
N THR A 449 -4.19 10.77 3.40
CA THR A 449 -4.24 11.57 4.63
C THR A 449 -3.89 13.03 4.36
N ALA A 450 -3.02 13.28 3.38
CA ALA A 450 -2.64 14.64 2.99
C ALA A 450 -3.78 15.44 2.36
N THR A 451 -4.71 14.79 1.67
CA THR A 451 -5.87 15.46 1.08
C THR A 451 -7.14 15.29 1.88
N GLY A 452 -7.25 14.25 2.71
CA GLY A 452 -8.47 13.90 3.44
C GLY A 452 -9.56 13.33 2.55
N TYR A 453 -9.18 12.73 1.43
CA TYR A 453 -10.09 12.14 0.45
C TYR A 453 -9.78 10.67 0.20
N ILE A 454 -10.83 9.93 -0.18
CA ILE A 454 -10.76 8.54 -0.61
C ILE A 454 -10.86 8.51 -2.13
N TYR A 455 -9.98 7.74 -2.74
CA TYR A 455 -9.86 7.58 -4.19
C TYR A 455 -10.30 6.19 -4.60
N GLY A 456 -11.19 6.09 -5.57
CA GLY A 456 -11.74 4.86 -6.08
C GLY A 456 -11.79 4.83 -7.61
N PHE A 457 -12.01 3.64 -8.15
CA PHE A 457 -12.22 3.42 -9.57
C PHE A 457 -13.47 2.58 -9.76
N VAL A 458 -14.53 3.23 -10.21
CA VAL A 458 -15.87 2.68 -10.27
C VAL A 458 -16.36 2.53 -11.69
N GLN A 459 -17.37 1.69 -11.87
CA GLN A 459 -18.18 1.70 -13.06
C GLN A 459 -19.52 2.36 -12.76
N ASP A 460 -19.87 3.41 -13.51
CA ASP A 460 -21.19 4.02 -13.42
C ASP A 460 -22.26 3.04 -13.90
N VAL A 461 -23.24 2.76 -13.06
CA VAL A 461 -24.25 1.71 -13.32
C VAL A 461 -25.21 2.03 -14.48
N ASP A 462 -25.44 3.32 -14.75
CA ASP A 462 -26.38 3.75 -15.79
C ASP A 462 -25.72 3.82 -17.17
N SER A 463 -24.50 4.35 -17.23
CA SER A 463 -23.77 4.56 -18.50
C SER A 463 -22.79 3.44 -18.84
N GLY A 464 -22.35 2.65 -17.86
CA GLY A 464 -21.25 1.71 -18.01
C GLY A 464 -19.87 2.39 -18.10
N MET A 465 -19.79 3.69 -17.85
CA MET A 465 -18.55 4.46 -17.90
C MET A 465 -17.66 4.13 -16.71
N TRP A 466 -16.40 3.85 -16.97
CA TRP A 466 -15.37 3.75 -15.93
C TRP A 466 -14.93 5.13 -15.51
N GLN A 467 -14.82 5.33 -14.20
CA GLN A 467 -14.58 6.65 -13.63
C GLN A 467 -13.60 6.55 -12.47
N TYR A 468 -12.66 7.49 -12.40
CA TYR A 468 -12.05 7.84 -11.11
C TYR A 468 -13.07 8.62 -10.30
N ILE A 469 -13.20 8.26 -9.03
CA ILE A 469 -13.98 9.03 -8.08
C ILE A 469 -13.13 9.45 -6.88
N VAL A 470 -13.49 10.57 -6.33
CA VAL A 470 -12.94 11.06 -5.08
C VAL A 470 -14.09 11.28 -4.11
N LEU A 471 -14.00 10.65 -2.95
CA LEU A 471 -14.99 10.75 -1.88
C LEU A 471 -14.43 11.57 -0.74
N ASP A 472 -15.28 12.42 -0.16
CA ASP A 472 -14.99 13.08 1.09
C ASP A 472 -14.94 12.04 2.22
N PHE A 473 -13.85 11.99 2.97
CA PHE A 473 -13.65 10.98 4.02
C PHE A 473 -14.73 11.04 5.11
N ASP A 474 -15.16 12.23 5.50
CA ASP A 474 -16.12 12.37 6.59
C ASP A 474 -17.54 12.02 6.21
N THR A 475 -17.94 12.32 4.98
CA THR A 475 -19.34 12.24 4.55
C THR A 475 -19.63 11.15 3.52
N GLY A 476 -18.61 10.55 2.92
CA GLY A 476 -18.74 9.59 1.82
C GLY A 476 -19.28 10.20 0.51
N LYS A 477 -19.47 11.52 0.45
CA LYS A 477 -19.99 12.16 -0.75
C LYS A 477 -18.95 12.17 -1.85
N THR A 478 -19.38 11.86 -3.08
CA THR A 478 -18.56 12.06 -4.26
C THR A 478 -18.32 13.55 -4.48
N VAL A 479 -17.06 13.95 -4.51
CA VAL A 479 -16.63 15.36 -4.65
C VAL A 479 -15.93 15.63 -5.96
N LEU A 480 -15.41 14.58 -6.61
CA LEU A 480 -14.84 14.64 -7.95
C LEU A 480 -15.14 13.35 -8.70
N THR A 481 -15.45 13.46 -9.97
CA THR A 481 -15.57 12.35 -10.92
C THR A 481 -14.80 12.69 -12.18
N VAL A 482 -14.00 11.75 -12.66
CA VAL A 482 -13.24 11.91 -13.91
C VAL A 482 -13.53 10.70 -14.80
N ASP A 483 -14.20 10.93 -15.91
CA ASP A 483 -14.55 9.89 -16.87
C ASP A 483 -13.31 9.34 -17.58
N VAL A 484 -13.25 8.04 -17.77
CA VAL A 484 -12.16 7.35 -18.47
C VAL A 484 -12.63 6.78 -19.79
N ALA A 485 -13.45 5.73 -19.76
CA ALA A 485 -13.95 5.04 -20.94
C ALA A 485 -15.07 4.06 -20.57
N SER A 486 -15.81 3.58 -21.57
CA SER A 486 -16.91 2.62 -21.39
C SER A 486 -16.55 1.17 -21.74
N LEU A 487 -15.29 0.86 -22.05
CA LEU A 487 -14.89 -0.48 -22.45
C LEU A 487 -14.62 -1.37 -21.23
N TYR A 488 -15.14 -2.58 -21.26
CA TYR A 488 -14.92 -3.57 -20.19
C TYR A 488 -13.43 -3.80 -19.87
N GLY A 489 -12.54 -3.66 -20.83
CA GLY A 489 -11.09 -3.79 -20.66
C GLY A 489 -10.48 -2.87 -19.60
N TYR A 490 -11.19 -1.84 -19.21
CA TYR A 490 -10.77 -0.92 -18.15
C TYR A 490 -11.11 -1.39 -16.73
N ASN A 491 -11.75 -2.55 -16.57
CA ASN A 491 -11.95 -3.13 -15.25
C ASN A 491 -10.61 -3.33 -14.52
N ASN A 492 -10.50 -2.76 -13.33
CA ASN A 492 -9.31 -2.90 -12.49
C ASN A 492 -9.19 -4.29 -11.84
N MET A 493 -10.29 -5.01 -11.68
CA MET A 493 -10.34 -6.40 -11.19
C MET A 493 -9.77 -6.59 -9.79
N ALA A 494 -10.14 -5.76 -8.83
CA ALA A 494 -9.65 -5.75 -7.45
C ALA A 494 -8.12 -5.55 -7.32
N ILE A 495 -7.52 -4.96 -8.32
CA ILE A 495 -6.12 -4.57 -8.27
C ILE A 495 -6.04 -3.20 -7.59
N GLY A 496 -4.94 -2.95 -6.88
CA GLY A 496 -4.75 -1.67 -6.19
C GLY A 496 -4.73 -0.48 -7.12
N MET A 497 -5.01 0.66 -6.55
CA MET A 497 -4.54 1.93 -7.07
C MET A 497 -3.28 2.34 -6.31
N TYR A 498 -2.32 2.91 -7.00
CA TYR A 498 -0.98 3.14 -6.45
C TYR A 498 -0.61 4.61 -6.51
N ALA A 499 -0.31 5.17 -5.36
CA ALA A 499 0.15 6.55 -5.25
C ALA A 499 1.59 6.68 -5.74
N GLY A 500 1.84 7.62 -6.64
CA GLY A 500 3.21 8.03 -6.95
C GLY A 500 3.81 8.80 -5.78
N ARG A 501 5.03 8.46 -5.36
CA ARG A 501 5.71 9.15 -4.25
C ARG A 501 6.05 10.60 -4.55
N ASP A 502 6.22 10.96 -5.81
CA ASP A 502 6.42 12.34 -6.23
C ASP A 502 5.17 13.23 -6.05
N GLY A 503 4.09 12.60 -5.56
CA GLY A 503 2.81 13.26 -5.33
C GLY A 503 2.03 13.52 -6.61
N ASN A 504 0.73 13.84 -6.45
CA ASN A 504 -0.12 14.27 -7.55
C ASN A 504 -0.32 13.26 -8.69
N LYS A 505 0.00 11.97 -8.46
CA LYS A 505 -0.22 10.88 -9.42
C LYS A 505 -0.87 9.70 -8.75
N LEU A 506 -1.85 9.13 -9.43
CA LEU A 506 -2.52 7.90 -9.04
C LEU A 506 -2.52 6.94 -10.22
N TYR A 507 -1.82 5.83 -10.08
CA TYR A 507 -1.76 4.79 -11.10
C TYR A 507 -2.85 3.76 -10.85
N CYS A 508 -3.61 3.43 -11.89
CA CYS A 508 -4.64 2.41 -11.86
C CYS A 508 -4.38 1.40 -13.01
N PRO A 509 -3.74 0.28 -12.72
CA PRO A 509 -3.61 -0.79 -13.71
C PRO A 509 -4.98 -1.39 -14.03
N THR A 510 -5.16 -1.85 -15.27
CA THR A 510 -6.37 -2.55 -15.69
C THR A 510 -6.09 -4.02 -15.99
N GLY A 511 -7.12 -4.83 -15.99
CA GLY A 511 -7.00 -6.26 -16.30
C GLY A 511 -6.54 -6.57 -17.73
N TYR A 512 -6.54 -5.60 -18.62
CA TYR A 512 -6.34 -5.80 -20.06
C TYR A 512 -5.21 -5.01 -20.70
N LYS A 513 -4.14 -4.71 -19.98
CA LYS A 513 -2.90 -4.15 -20.53
C LYS A 513 -2.77 -2.64 -20.55
N GLU A 514 -3.76 -1.89 -20.12
CA GLU A 514 -3.60 -0.47 -19.99
C GLU A 514 -3.22 -0.11 -18.56
N LEU A 515 -2.38 0.89 -18.46
CA LEU A 515 -2.11 1.59 -17.21
C LEU A 515 -2.76 2.96 -17.30
N LEU A 516 -3.68 3.23 -16.41
CA LEU A 516 -4.29 4.54 -16.27
C LEU A 516 -3.47 5.35 -15.26
N ARG A 517 -3.25 6.62 -15.55
CA ARG A 517 -2.62 7.57 -14.65
C ARG A 517 -3.53 8.78 -14.53
N LEU A 518 -4.08 8.99 -13.34
CA LEU A 518 -4.75 10.24 -13.00
C LEU A 518 -3.71 11.20 -12.44
N GLN A 519 -3.69 12.41 -12.96
CA GLN A 519 -2.76 13.45 -12.56
C GLN A 519 -3.41 14.81 -12.70
N ASP A 520 -3.14 15.74 -11.78
CA ASP A 520 -3.45 17.14 -12.00
C ASP A 520 -2.41 17.77 -12.94
N ARG A 521 -2.88 18.45 -13.98
CA ARG A 521 -1.98 19.09 -14.96
C ARG A 521 -1.16 20.22 -14.34
N PHE A 522 -1.75 20.93 -13.37
CA PHE A 522 -1.10 22.02 -12.66
C PHE A 522 -1.19 21.81 -11.17
N VAL A 523 -0.06 21.82 -10.49
CA VAL A 523 0.00 21.76 -9.03
C VAL A 523 0.00 23.19 -8.49
N PHE A 524 -1.14 23.87 -8.53
CA PHE A 524 -1.36 25.05 -7.74
C PHE A 524 -2.02 24.64 -6.43
N LEU A 525 -1.23 24.54 -5.39
CA LEU A 525 -1.70 24.16 -4.06
C LEU A 525 -1.53 25.35 -3.11
N PRO A 526 -2.42 26.35 -3.18
CA PRO A 526 -2.24 27.57 -2.40
C PRO A 526 -2.28 27.35 -0.89
N GLU A 527 -2.85 26.22 -0.42
CA GLU A 527 -3.02 25.93 1.01
C GLU A 527 -2.58 24.50 1.40
N MET A 528 -1.97 23.77 0.50
CA MET A 528 -1.43 22.45 0.81
C MET A 528 -0.20 22.54 1.70
N PRO A 529 0.17 21.42 2.36
CA PRO A 529 1.34 21.37 3.22
C PRO A 529 2.69 21.63 2.52
N TYR A 530 2.68 22.05 1.27
CA TYR A 530 3.85 22.51 0.54
C TYR A 530 3.97 24.03 0.70
N ARG A 531 4.82 24.48 1.62
CA ARG A 531 5.10 25.88 1.79
C ARG A 531 6.44 26.26 1.19
N LYS A 532 6.42 27.24 0.31
CA LYS A 532 7.61 27.81 -0.28
C LYS A 532 8.04 29.02 0.52
N VAL A 533 9.18 28.92 1.16
CA VAL A 533 9.76 30.04 1.92
C VAL A 533 10.94 30.59 1.15
N ASP A 534 10.91 31.88 0.85
CA ASP A 534 12.00 32.56 0.17
C ASP A 534 13.00 33.08 1.22
N LEU A 535 14.10 32.34 1.38
CA LEU A 535 15.14 32.68 2.36
C LEU A 535 15.95 33.95 1.98
N ASP A 536 15.82 34.44 0.77
CA ASP A 536 16.52 35.67 0.36
C ASP A 536 15.93 36.93 1.01
N LYS A 537 14.65 36.87 1.40
CA LYS A 537 13.93 37.99 2.01
C LYS A 537 13.95 37.99 3.52
N THR A 538 14.52 36.96 4.12
CA THR A 538 14.54 36.81 5.58
C THR A 538 15.88 37.25 6.17
N SER A 539 15.86 37.64 7.42
CA SER A 539 17.08 38.06 8.13
C SER A 539 18.06 36.91 8.22
N ARG A 540 19.18 37.05 7.53
CA ARG A 540 20.31 36.13 7.67
C ARG A 540 21.02 36.40 8.99
N ARG A 541 21.20 35.36 9.77
CA ARG A 541 22.05 35.43 10.95
C ARG A 541 23.10 34.35 10.84
N VAL A 542 24.35 34.73 11.06
CA VAL A 542 25.42 33.76 11.25
C VAL A 542 25.41 33.37 12.72
N LEU A 543 25.18 32.09 12.99
CA LEU A 543 25.35 31.53 14.31
C LEU A 543 26.84 31.32 14.57
N SER A 544 27.33 31.73 15.73
CA SER A 544 28.63 31.28 16.21
C SER A 544 28.60 29.78 16.47
N ALA A 545 29.72 29.11 16.33
CA ALA A 545 29.83 27.69 16.72
C ALA A 545 29.38 27.44 18.15
N ALA A 546 29.65 28.39 19.05
CA ALA A 546 29.24 28.29 20.44
C ALA A 546 27.73 28.37 20.63
N GLU A 547 27.03 29.28 19.93
CA GLU A 547 25.57 29.36 19.98
C GLU A 547 24.90 28.09 19.43
N PHE A 548 25.44 27.56 18.32
CA PHE A 548 24.92 26.33 17.70
C PHE A 548 25.12 25.12 18.61
N GLN A 549 26.30 24.97 19.20
CA GLN A 549 26.59 23.89 20.14
C GLN A 549 25.82 24.03 21.45
N ALA A 550 25.63 25.24 21.96
CA ALA A 550 24.82 25.47 23.16
C ALA A 550 23.33 25.09 22.93
N ALA A 551 22.87 25.17 21.70
CA ALA A 551 21.54 24.74 21.32
C ALA A 551 21.47 23.25 20.92
N GLY A 552 22.55 22.48 21.11
CA GLY A 552 22.60 21.05 20.86
C GLY A 552 22.98 20.64 19.44
N GLY A 553 23.40 21.59 18.59
CA GLY A 553 23.90 21.31 17.26
C GLY A 553 25.33 20.71 17.28
N ALA A 554 25.65 19.89 16.30
CA ALA A 554 26.98 19.32 16.10
C ALA A 554 27.59 19.80 14.77
N GLY A 555 28.88 20.15 14.79
CA GLY A 555 29.60 20.65 13.65
C GLY A 555 29.74 22.18 13.64
N THR A 556 30.25 22.74 12.55
CA THR A 556 30.40 24.19 12.37
C THR A 556 29.27 24.71 11.49
N PRO A 557 28.41 25.61 11.98
CA PRO A 557 27.34 26.16 11.18
C PRO A 557 27.90 27.01 10.03
N ALA A 558 27.40 26.80 8.84
CA ALA A 558 27.97 27.46 7.65
C ALA A 558 27.37 28.81 7.36
N SER A 559 26.34 29.27 8.02
CA SER A 559 25.97 30.68 7.87
C SER A 559 24.49 31.09 7.90
N TRP A 560 23.52 30.23 8.13
CA TRP A 560 22.15 30.71 7.96
C TRP A 560 21.25 30.22 9.09
N LEU A 561 20.60 31.17 9.72
CA LEU A 561 19.44 30.91 10.54
C LEU A 561 18.24 31.52 9.85
N HIS A 562 17.26 30.70 9.55
CA HIS A 562 15.94 31.15 9.18
C HIS A 562 14.91 30.59 10.14
N THR A 563 14.03 31.44 10.61
CA THR A 563 12.91 31.04 11.46
C THR A 563 11.61 31.29 10.72
N ALA A 564 10.83 30.24 10.55
CA ALA A 564 9.47 30.33 10.01
C ALA A 564 8.53 29.61 10.95
N THR A 565 7.42 30.25 11.27
CA THR A 565 6.31 29.61 11.95
C THR A 565 5.38 29.05 10.89
N LEU A 566 5.11 27.77 10.96
CA LEU A 566 4.25 27.06 10.03
C LEU A 566 3.03 26.54 10.78
N ASP A 567 1.87 26.99 10.35
CA ASP A 567 0.58 26.57 10.92
C ASP A 567 0.09 25.33 10.18
N ASN A 568 -0.63 24.47 10.86
CA ASN A 568 -1.29 23.29 10.27
C ASN A 568 -0.36 22.39 9.48
N LEU A 569 0.86 22.14 10.00
CA LEU A 569 1.77 21.17 9.40
C LEU A 569 1.24 19.76 9.61
N HIS A 570 0.95 19.10 8.50
CA HIS A 570 0.82 17.65 8.47
C HIS A 570 2.22 17.04 8.61
N PRO A 571 2.44 15.94 9.35
CA PRO A 571 3.75 15.30 9.48
C PRO A 571 4.41 14.91 8.16
N ALA A 572 3.62 14.63 7.12
CA ALA A 572 4.11 14.37 5.76
C ALA A 572 4.32 15.63 4.91
N THR A 573 4.25 16.82 5.52
CA THR A 573 4.39 18.08 4.78
C THR A 573 5.80 18.24 4.24
N THR A 574 5.92 18.48 2.94
CA THR A 574 7.18 18.93 2.34
C THR A 574 7.26 20.45 2.39
N VAL A 575 8.29 20.95 3.03
CA VAL A 575 8.58 22.40 3.07
C VAL A 575 9.76 22.68 2.16
N SER A 576 9.57 23.57 1.20
CA SER A 576 10.63 24.01 0.29
C SER A 576 11.16 25.37 0.67
N PHE A 577 12.48 25.49 0.70
CA PHE A 577 13.21 26.73 0.94
C PHE A 577 14.08 27.07 -0.26
N ARG A 578 13.89 28.24 -0.81
CA ARG A 578 14.79 28.76 -1.84
C ARG A 578 15.99 29.43 -1.19
N ILE A 579 17.17 29.06 -1.64
CA ILE A 579 18.41 29.53 -1.07
C ILE A 579 19.42 29.89 -2.18
N ASN A 580 20.15 30.99 -1.99
CA ASN A 580 21.21 31.39 -2.89
C ASN A 580 22.55 31.53 -2.14
N GLY A 581 23.61 31.73 -2.89
CA GLY A 581 24.92 32.00 -2.32
C GLY A 581 25.63 30.77 -1.73
N LEU A 582 25.14 29.56 -1.98
CA LEU A 582 25.80 28.34 -1.55
C LEU A 582 26.97 27.98 -2.47
N THR A 583 28.07 27.51 -1.88
CA THR A 583 29.27 27.08 -2.64
C THR A 583 29.80 25.78 -2.01
N GLY A 584 30.59 25.02 -2.74
CA GLY A 584 31.14 23.75 -2.31
C GLY A 584 30.29 22.58 -2.79
N ASN A 585 30.39 21.42 -2.14
CA ASN A 585 29.62 20.24 -2.48
C ASN A 585 28.28 20.23 -1.71
N ALA A 586 27.21 19.82 -2.37
CA ALA A 586 25.89 19.69 -1.72
C ALA A 586 25.94 18.73 -0.51
N ALA A 587 26.72 17.66 -0.61
CA ALA A 587 26.88 16.67 0.43
C ALA A 587 27.57 17.20 1.73
N ASP A 588 28.27 18.34 1.62
CA ASP A 588 28.91 18.94 2.80
C ASP A 588 27.91 19.65 3.72
N TYR A 589 26.70 19.95 3.22
CA TYR A 589 25.69 20.66 3.98
C TYR A 589 24.82 19.67 4.78
N LYS A 590 24.66 19.98 6.06
CA LYS A 590 23.77 19.29 6.98
C LYS A 590 22.69 20.26 7.42
N LEU A 591 21.47 19.77 7.51
CA LEU A 591 20.34 20.57 7.91
C LEU A 591 19.95 20.26 9.34
N PHE A 592 19.72 21.30 10.11
CA PHE A 592 19.22 21.22 11.49
C PHE A 592 17.98 22.09 11.64
N ALA A 593 17.02 21.64 12.41
CA ALA A 593 15.85 22.40 12.81
C ALA A 593 15.89 22.64 14.32
N LEU A 594 15.49 23.82 14.75
CA LEU A 594 15.32 24.13 16.16
C LEU A 594 13.97 23.57 16.64
N GLY A 595 14.03 22.60 17.55
CA GLY A 595 12.84 22.02 18.16
C GLY A 595 12.22 22.91 19.24
N THR A 596 11.05 22.53 19.71
CA THR A 596 10.35 23.18 20.83
C THR A 596 11.10 23.05 22.17
N ASP A 597 12.04 22.10 22.25
CA ASP A 597 12.95 21.91 23.38
C ASP A 597 14.13 22.91 23.39
N GLY A 598 14.18 23.81 22.41
CA GLY A 598 15.26 24.79 22.26
C GLY A 598 16.57 24.22 21.73
N ARG A 599 16.59 22.97 21.23
CA ARG A 599 17.77 22.33 20.69
C ARG A 599 17.70 22.18 19.18
N TYR A 600 18.88 22.15 18.54
CA TYR A 600 18.98 21.85 17.12
C TYR A 600 19.02 20.33 16.90
N HIS A 601 18.04 19.82 16.16
CA HIS A 601 17.94 18.43 15.75
C HIS A 601 18.32 18.31 14.27
N LYS A 602 19.15 17.31 13.94
CA LYS A 602 19.51 17.03 12.56
C LYS A 602 18.27 16.51 11.83
N VAL A 603 17.95 17.14 10.70
CA VAL A 603 16.87 16.67 9.83
C VAL A 603 17.36 15.48 9.04
N SER A 604 16.68 14.34 9.16
CA SER A 604 17.10 13.08 8.53
C SER A 604 16.79 13.04 7.04
N ASP A 605 15.70 13.66 6.61
CA ASP A 605 15.22 13.63 5.23
C ASP A 605 15.13 15.05 4.65
N TRP A 606 16.19 15.45 4.01
CA TRP A 606 16.25 16.66 3.22
C TRP A 606 17.06 16.42 1.95
N HIS A 607 16.77 17.18 0.91
CA HIS A 607 17.53 17.14 -0.32
C HIS A 607 17.55 18.53 -0.98
N PHE A 608 18.54 18.75 -1.80
CA PHE A 608 18.51 19.87 -2.72
C PHE A 608 17.78 19.44 -3.99
N ASP A 609 16.77 20.19 -4.36
CA ASP A 609 16.10 20.01 -5.64
C ASP A 609 17.02 20.54 -6.76
N ASP A 610 17.22 19.73 -7.80
CA ASP A 610 18.09 20.04 -8.95
C ASP A 610 19.52 20.50 -8.61
N ALA A 611 20.07 20.08 -7.48
CA ALA A 611 21.42 20.47 -7.10
C ALA A 611 22.49 19.61 -7.77
N PRO A 612 23.44 20.21 -8.52
CA PRO A 612 24.62 19.48 -8.96
C PRO A 612 25.51 19.16 -7.75
N ALA A 613 26.38 18.18 -7.88
CA ALA A 613 27.35 17.83 -6.83
C ALA A 613 28.12 19.05 -6.31
N ARG A 614 28.42 19.99 -7.19
CA ARG A 614 29.07 21.28 -6.86
C ARG A 614 28.11 22.45 -6.99
N LEU A 615 27.90 23.18 -5.90
CA LEU A 615 27.02 24.33 -5.82
C LEU A 615 27.71 25.62 -6.35
N SER A 616 26.91 26.53 -6.87
CA SER A 616 27.36 27.85 -7.39
C SER A 616 26.63 28.97 -6.67
N ALA A 617 27.37 29.91 -6.14
CA ALA A 617 26.81 31.11 -5.50
C ALA A 617 25.88 31.94 -6.38
N LYS A 618 25.96 31.74 -7.70
CA LYS A 618 25.13 32.47 -8.67
C LYS A 618 23.77 31.83 -8.94
N LYS A 619 23.56 30.61 -8.42
CA LYS A 619 22.29 29.86 -8.59
C LYS A 619 21.48 29.86 -7.30
N VAL A 620 20.18 29.84 -7.47
CA VAL A 620 19.22 29.61 -6.40
C VAL A 620 18.91 28.12 -6.39
N TYR A 621 19.04 27.50 -5.24
CA TYR A 621 18.69 26.09 -5.02
C TYR A 621 17.46 26.00 -4.15
N THR A 622 16.70 24.96 -4.34
CA THR A 622 15.58 24.64 -3.46
C THR A 622 16.00 23.51 -2.53
N ILE A 623 15.81 23.70 -1.24
CA ILE A 623 15.96 22.66 -0.23
C ILE A 623 14.56 22.18 0.12
N CYS A 624 14.34 20.89 -0.01
CA CYS A 624 13.11 20.25 0.37
C CYS A 624 13.31 19.49 1.68
N LEU A 625 12.41 19.69 2.62
CA LEU A 625 12.31 18.98 3.88
C LEU A 625 11.02 18.22 3.90
N THR A 626 11.10 16.94 4.13
CA THR A 626 9.93 16.10 4.37
C THR A 626 9.97 15.65 5.82
N ALA A 627 8.97 16.01 6.59
CA ALA A 627 8.76 15.43 7.89
C ALA A 627 8.16 14.04 7.68
N GLN A 628 8.98 13.01 7.79
CA GLN A 628 8.52 11.62 7.87
C GLN A 628 8.52 11.14 9.31
N ASP A 629 7.66 10.17 9.57
CA ASP A 629 7.41 9.47 10.83
C ASP A 629 8.59 9.42 11.80
N GLY A 630 8.48 10.12 12.91
CA GLY A 630 9.52 10.15 13.93
C GLY A 630 10.75 10.94 13.54
N GLY A 631 10.74 11.65 12.41
CA GLY A 631 11.76 12.63 12.06
C GLY A 631 11.91 13.67 13.16
N SER A 632 13.05 14.31 13.17
CA SER A 632 13.55 15.25 14.20
C SER A 632 12.70 16.52 14.40
N PHE A 633 11.53 16.62 13.80
CA PHE A 633 10.51 17.56 14.20
C PHE A 633 9.71 16.90 15.33
N ASP A 634 9.94 17.32 16.54
CA ASP A 634 9.15 16.93 17.70
C ASP A 634 7.76 17.60 17.59
N LEU A 635 7.00 17.13 16.59
CA LEU A 635 5.62 17.51 16.40
C LEU A 635 4.82 16.67 17.37
N SER A 636 4.50 17.26 18.53
CA SER A 636 3.41 16.73 19.32
C SER A 636 2.19 16.59 18.39
N PRO A 637 1.46 15.47 18.41
CA PRO A 637 0.24 15.29 17.63
C PRO A 637 -0.78 16.43 17.81
N ASP A 638 -0.66 17.16 18.90
CA ASP A 638 -1.52 18.29 19.26
C ASP A 638 -0.95 19.66 18.88
N ALA A 639 0.27 19.72 18.29
CA ALA A 639 0.89 20.98 17.92
C ALA A 639 0.19 21.58 16.69
N LYS A 640 -0.48 22.69 16.88
CA LYS A 640 -1.10 23.46 15.79
C LYS A 640 -0.11 24.34 15.03
N GLU A 641 1.04 24.61 15.60
CA GLU A 641 2.06 25.48 15.05
C GLU A 641 3.45 24.88 15.30
N VAL A 642 4.32 24.97 14.30
CA VAL A 642 5.72 24.59 14.43
C VAL A 642 6.60 25.73 13.96
N THR A 643 7.49 26.14 14.82
CA THR A 643 8.53 27.10 14.45
C THR A 643 9.77 26.34 13.99
N LEU A 644 10.07 26.43 12.70
CA LEU A 644 11.28 25.87 12.12
C LEU A 644 12.37 26.94 12.05
N SER A 645 13.46 26.67 12.71
CA SER A 645 14.69 27.44 12.55
C SER A 645 15.71 26.59 11.82
N ILE A 646 16.10 26.99 10.62
CA ILE A 646 16.93 26.17 9.75
C ILE A 646 18.35 26.69 9.79
N VAL A 647 19.28 25.80 10.10
CA VAL A 647 20.71 26.05 10.07
C VAL A 647 21.37 25.11 9.10
N LEU A 648 22.11 25.66 8.17
CA LEU A 648 22.99 24.89 7.31
C LEU A 648 24.37 24.82 7.97
N ALA A 649 24.85 23.63 8.23
CA ALA A 649 26.17 23.37 8.73
C ALA A 649 27.01 22.64 7.67
N ARG A 650 28.31 22.99 7.60
CA ARG A 650 29.30 22.23 6.84
C ARG A 650 29.84 21.07 7.64
#